data_9394d46610b62bae7bdcd64aeef4dc48
#
_entry.id   9394d46610b62bae7bdcd64aeef4dc48
#
_cell.length_a   1.000
_cell.length_b   1.000
_cell.length_c   1.000
_cell.angle_alpha   90.00
_cell.angle_beta   90.00
_cell.angle_gamma   90.00
#
_symmetry.space_group_name_H-M   'P 1'
#
loop_
_entity.id
_entity.type
_entity.pdbx_description
1 polymer ?
#
loop_
_entity_poly.entity_id
_entity_poly.type
_entity_poly.pdbx_seq_one_letter_code
_entity_poly.pdbx_strand_id
1 'polypeptide(L)'
;MKPILSLLTALLLAPLAMSAFGAEAKTSLVHSPNGDGGLIASDQNHPLKVCWPAFDYDGKAVGTEAAFSTAMVAGSQAATAHHAGESRTMTAADGKMQVRLDCRSYKGFPAEEYDVRLTNLSKTEPTGITSNFRSLKLSVGTPESARAVTLNVLRGSTCKATDFIPESFTIEAGKERVLTTTCGRSSNDYVPFLELNLDDRNGYLFAVGWTGSWKARFANTGNAVEVEIGMERTHFRLMPGETIRQPSVLVFARKNQTRREFKTLFHRFMLDNKVPRDSKGRVIPPILAVASGGGNKTPQMMADILQYCVENKMPFDTYWVDAGWYGAPHEDELFSNCGPNWGKYVGDWRVNTTTHPTGDLLPIANAVHKAGLKFLLWFEPERMTDSAPILKTHPDYRRGQLVDYGNPDALKWIQDTIYGIITKHRIDVYRQDFNMDPGPVWRTVDAADRVGIAEAKHIAGMYRFLDDMRARFPDILQENCASGGRRIDMEMIARAHTYCRSDYYIGRKPKDTAFILGQNATLNLIPYLPFQGCEFNCVPVGDDYAAFSIVSSGTVITPSDFNGGIIRRKLTTDETAWFKKVFDVAARMKPFYMGDFHPLADETGAGDDVWCAWQCDRPDLKSGFAIFFRRGAAKEESRTFELGGITPNAKYEVECYDGSKKTVGGSELRNWTVELKPRSFQLVFYRVY
;
A
#
# COMPACT_ATOMS: atom_id res chain seq x y z
N MET A 1 4.37 -45.62 -36.93
CA MET A 1 5.64 -45.18 -36.33
C MET A 1 5.28 -44.39 -35.09
N LYS A 2 5.88 -44.71 -33.96
CA LYS A 2 5.40 -44.47 -32.58
C LYS A 2 5.25 -42.98 -32.20
N PRO A 3 4.20 -42.61 -31.44
CA PRO A 3 4.08 -41.28 -30.82
C PRO A 3 4.80 -41.26 -29.47
N ILE A 4 5.47 -40.15 -29.19
CA ILE A 4 6.11 -39.86 -27.92
C ILE A 4 5.05 -39.31 -26.97
N LEU A 5 4.90 -40.01 -25.84
CA LEU A 5 3.99 -39.71 -24.73
C LEU A 5 4.58 -38.56 -23.91
N SER A 6 3.85 -37.44 -23.79
CA SER A 6 4.18 -36.37 -22.86
C SER A 6 3.67 -36.72 -21.45
N LEU A 7 4.59 -36.79 -20.49
CA LEU A 7 4.25 -36.88 -19.07
C LEU A 7 3.72 -35.55 -18.58
N LEU A 8 2.41 -35.45 -18.32
CA LEU A 8 1.82 -34.45 -17.45
C LEU A 8 2.00 -34.91 -16.01
N THR A 9 2.90 -34.27 -15.28
CA THR A 9 2.98 -34.45 -13.83
C THR A 9 1.95 -33.55 -13.18
N ALA A 10 0.88 -34.18 -12.66
CA ALA A 10 -0.10 -33.52 -11.81
C ALA A 10 0.55 -33.21 -10.46
N LEU A 11 0.75 -31.91 -10.14
CA LEU A 11 1.03 -31.47 -8.79
C LEU A 11 -0.27 -31.48 -7.99
N LEU A 12 -0.41 -32.47 -7.15
CA LEU A 12 -1.41 -32.54 -6.08
C LEU A 12 -1.21 -31.37 -5.11
N LEU A 13 -2.28 -30.59 -4.94
CA LEU A 13 -2.44 -29.63 -3.87
C LEU A 13 -2.48 -30.39 -2.54
N ALA A 14 -1.37 -30.37 -1.80
CA ALA A 14 -1.37 -30.71 -0.39
C ALA A 14 -1.80 -29.47 0.40
N PRO A 15 -2.71 -29.58 1.38
CA PRO A 15 -3.01 -28.47 2.28
C PRO A 15 -1.75 -28.14 3.10
N LEU A 16 -1.38 -26.87 3.13
CA LEU A 16 -0.32 -26.34 3.99
C LEU A 16 -0.59 -26.75 5.44
N ALA A 17 0.20 -27.69 5.94
CA ALA A 17 0.25 -27.99 7.35
C ALA A 17 0.86 -26.78 8.06
N MET A 18 0.04 -26.08 8.86
CA MET A 18 0.49 -25.09 9.83
C MET A 18 1.46 -25.81 10.80
N SER A 19 2.75 -25.47 10.72
CA SER A 19 3.68 -25.86 11.77
C SER A 19 3.27 -25.12 13.04
N ALA A 20 2.84 -25.90 14.04
CA ALA A 20 2.43 -25.45 15.34
C ALA A 20 3.58 -24.66 16.02
N PHE A 21 3.43 -23.37 16.15
CA PHE A 21 4.02 -22.63 17.24
C PHE A 21 3.19 -22.96 18.50
N GLY A 22 3.89 -23.46 19.51
CA GLY A 22 3.32 -24.10 20.68
C GLY A 22 2.25 -23.32 21.41
N ALA A 23 1.41 -24.11 22.05
CA ALA A 23 0.31 -23.80 22.96
C ALA A 23 -0.93 -23.18 22.30
N GLU A 24 -1.94 -24.03 22.19
CA GLU A 24 -3.35 -23.66 21.99
C GLU A 24 -3.77 -22.62 23.06
N ALA A 25 -3.69 -21.35 22.72
CA ALA A 25 -4.55 -20.36 23.32
C ALA A 25 -5.86 -20.42 22.52
N LYS A 26 -6.83 -21.19 23.00
CA LYS A 26 -8.23 -21.05 22.58
C LYS A 26 -8.65 -19.62 22.90
N THR A 27 -8.50 -18.73 21.96
CA THR A 27 -9.14 -17.41 21.98
C THR A 27 -10.62 -17.67 21.72
N SER A 28 -11.39 -17.91 22.78
CA SER A 28 -12.85 -17.85 22.71
C SER A 28 -13.23 -16.39 22.49
N LEU A 29 -13.80 -16.09 21.35
CA LEU A 29 -14.55 -14.84 21.14
C LEU A 29 -15.70 -14.83 22.16
N VAL A 30 -15.60 -13.98 23.17
CA VAL A 30 -16.64 -13.84 24.17
C VAL A 30 -17.68 -12.85 23.65
N HIS A 31 -18.82 -13.36 23.27
CA HIS A 31 -20.02 -12.53 23.10
C HIS A 31 -20.51 -12.10 24.48
N SER A 32 -20.53 -10.80 24.76
CA SER A 32 -21.21 -10.32 25.97
C SER A 32 -22.73 -10.47 25.79
N PRO A 33 -23.45 -11.19 26.69
CA PRO A 33 -24.90 -11.38 26.57
C PRO A 33 -25.73 -10.14 26.92
N ASN A 34 -25.09 -9.10 27.45
CA ASN A 34 -25.79 -7.94 27.99
C ASN A 34 -25.60 -6.70 27.09
N GLY A 35 -26.24 -6.66 25.91
CA GLY A 35 -26.55 -5.42 25.20
C GLY A 35 -25.43 -4.42 24.85
N ASP A 36 -24.24 -4.54 25.47
CA ASP A 36 -23.07 -3.71 25.23
C ASP A 36 -22.28 -4.26 24.03
N GLY A 37 -22.66 -3.81 22.85
CA GLY A 37 -22.22 -4.34 21.57
C GLY A 37 -20.71 -4.26 21.34
N GLY A 38 -20.00 -5.39 21.40
CA GLY A 38 -18.63 -5.53 20.95
C GLY A 38 -18.25 -6.98 20.72
N LEU A 39 -17.73 -7.28 19.54
CA LEU A 39 -16.92 -8.47 19.29
C LEU A 39 -15.51 -8.15 19.81
N ILE A 40 -14.93 -8.99 20.69
CA ILE A 40 -13.66 -8.64 21.33
C ILE A 40 -12.80 -9.86 21.53
N ALA A 41 -11.57 -9.78 21.08
CA ALA A 41 -10.50 -10.56 21.63
C ALA A 41 -10.02 -9.89 22.96
N SER A 42 -10.74 -10.11 24.06
CA SER A 42 -10.32 -9.57 25.36
C SER A 42 -9.24 -10.45 25.99
N ASP A 43 -8.14 -9.83 26.36
CA ASP A 43 -7.20 -10.34 27.36
C ASP A 43 -7.70 -9.89 28.73
N GLN A 44 -7.67 -10.75 29.75
CA GLN A 44 -8.06 -10.38 31.11
C GLN A 44 -7.22 -9.22 31.66
N ASN A 45 -5.99 -9.06 31.17
CA ASN A 45 -5.08 -8.00 31.59
C ASN A 45 -5.25 -6.68 30.81
N HIS A 46 -5.85 -6.73 29.61
CA HIS A 46 -6.03 -5.56 28.74
C HIS A 46 -7.39 -5.65 28.05
N PRO A 47 -8.50 -5.45 28.79
CA PRO A 47 -9.83 -5.60 28.22
C PRO A 47 -10.09 -4.52 27.16
N LEU A 48 -10.45 -4.96 25.96
CA LEU A 48 -10.88 -4.09 24.87
C LEU A 48 -12.40 -3.98 24.91
N LYS A 49 -12.92 -2.78 25.07
CA LYS A 49 -14.35 -2.48 24.97
C LYS A 49 -14.60 -1.68 23.72
N VAL A 50 -15.25 -2.28 22.72
CA VAL A 50 -15.71 -1.57 21.53
C VAL A 50 -16.99 -0.83 21.86
N CYS A 51 -16.92 0.48 21.72
CA CYS A 51 -18.09 1.33 21.67
C CYS A 51 -18.48 1.50 20.20
N TRP A 52 -19.72 1.55 19.88
CA TRP A 52 -20.28 1.75 18.55
C TRP A 52 -19.68 2.95 17.82
N PRO A 53 -19.93 3.11 16.49
CA PRO A 53 -19.65 4.38 15.85
C PRO A 53 -20.17 5.53 16.71
N ALA A 54 -19.31 6.50 16.98
CA ALA A 54 -19.68 7.63 17.82
C ALA A 54 -19.92 8.86 16.94
N PHE A 55 -21.03 9.56 17.15
CA PHE A 55 -21.38 10.78 16.39
C PHE A 55 -22.46 11.56 17.12
N ASP A 56 -22.71 12.77 16.66
CA ASP A 56 -23.86 13.57 17.12
C ASP A 56 -24.92 13.53 16.02
N TYR A 57 -26.19 13.38 16.42
CA TYR A 57 -27.35 13.47 15.54
C TYR A 57 -28.29 14.57 16.04
N ASP A 58 -28.47 15.63 15.23
CA ASP A 58 -29.17 16.86 15.63
C ASP A 58 -28.68 17.42 16.99
N GLY A 59 -27.33 17.43 17.15
CA GLY A 59 -26.66 17.94 18.36
C GLY A 59 -26.73 17.03 19.58
N LYS A 60 -27.31 15.83 19.48
CA LYS A 60 -27.36 14.84 20.56
C LYS A 60 -26.36 13.73 20.30
N ALA A 61 -25.49 13.45 21.28
CA ALA A 61 -24.53 12.37 21.18
C ALA A 61 -25.22 11.02 21.03
N VAL A 62 -24.80 10.25 20.02
CA VAL A 62 -25.25 8.86 19.80
C VAL A 62 -24.26 7.92 20.50
N GLY A 63 -24.80 6.95 21.21
CA GLY A 63 -24.09 6.07 22.14
C GLY A 63 -24.68 6.19 23.56
N THR A 64 -25.59 7.15 23.78
CA THR A 64 -26.52 7.18 24.92
C THR A 64 -27.93 6.87 24.40
N GLU A 65 -28.68 6.08 25.10
CA GLU A 65 -29.92 5.35 24.68
C GLU A 65 -31.06 6.17 24.04
N ALA A 66 -30.97 7.47 23.96
CA ALA A 66 -32.12 8.33 23.63
C ALA A 66 -32.24 8.75 22.15
N ALA A 67 -31.21 8.64 21.32
CA ALA A 67 -31.25 9.17 19.95
C ALA A 67 -31.49 8.12 18.85
N PHE A 68 -31.29 6.84 19.15
CA PHE A 68 -31.51 5.73 18.23
C PHE A 68 -32.35 4.66 18.91
N SER A 69 -33.35 4.11 18.21
CA SER A 69 -34.08 2.97 18.72
C SER A 69 -33.13 1.76 18.74
N THR A 70 -33.00 1.15 19.92
CA THR A 70 -32.07 0.06 20.19
C THR A 70 -32.49 -1.30 19.63
N ALA A 71 -33.34 -1.36 18.63
CA ALA A 71 -33.57 -2.58 17.88
C ALA A 71 -32.36 -2.89 17.00
N MET A 72 -31.32 -3.46 17.60
CA MET A 72 -30.19 -4.01 16.86
C MET A 72 -30.67 -5.27 16.12
N VAL A 73 -30.78 -5.19 14.81
CA VAL A 73 -31.03 -6.37 13.98
C VAL A 73 -29.66 -6.97 13.65
N ALA A 74 -29.31 -8.06 14.31
CA ALA A 74 -28.13 -8.85 13.94
C ALA A 74 -28.42 -9.60 12.64
N GLY A 75 -27.57 -9.40 11.64
CA GLY A 75 -27.54 -10.18 10.41
C GLY A 75 -26.22 -10.95 10.33
N SER A 76 -26.21 -12.16 9.81
CA SER A 76 -24.97 -12.86 9.49
C SER A 76 -24.46 -12.43 8.12
N GLN A 77 -23.18 -12.04 8.02
CA GLN A 77 -22.50 -12.02 6.73
C GLN A 77 -22.09 -13.46 6.35
N ALA A 78 -22.07 -13.75 5.04
CA ALA A 78 -21.59 -15.04 4.57
C ALA A 78 -20.14 -15.23 5.04
N ALA A 79 -19.91 -16.27 5.85
CA ALA A 79 -18.56 -16.65 6.24
C ALA A 79 -17.78 -17.13 5.01
N THR A 80 -16.57 -16.64 4.84
CA THR A 80 -15.64 -17.11 3.80
C THR A 80 -14.62 -18.07 4.40
N ALA A 81 -13.75 -18.62 3.55
CA ALA A 81 -12.61 -19.42 4.03
C ALA A 81 -11.70 -18.63 4.98
N HIS A 82 -11.62 -17.30 4.81
CA HIS A 82 -10.67 -16.44 5.52
C HIS A 82 -11.26 -15.66 6.69
N HIS A 83 -12.56 -15.34 6.70
CA HIS A 83 -13.19 -14.58 7.79
C HIS A 83 -14.61 -15.03 8.10
N ALA A 84 -15.05 -14.77 9.35
CA ALA A 84 -16.42 -14.74 9.77
C ALA A 84 -16.89 -13.29 9.89
N GLY A 85 -18.17 -13.01 9.65
CA GLY A 85 -18.66 -11.65 9.73
C GLY A 85 -20.06 -11.56 10.32
N GLU A 86 -20.35 -10.46 10.98
CA GLU A 86 -21.67 -10.06 11.40
C GLU A 86 -22.00 -8.65 10.92
N SER A 87 -23.27 -8.38 10.73
CA SER A 87 -23.79 -7.06 10.43
C SER A 87 -24.72 -6.61 11.54
N ARG A 88 -24.60 -5.37 11.94
CA ARG A 88 -25.51 -4.72 12.88
C ARG A 88 -26.07 -3.46 12.26
N THR A 89 -27.35 -3.23 12.43
CA THR A 89 -28.02 -2.01 11.99
C THR A 89 -28.73 -1.35 13.14
N MET A 90 -28.65 -0.02 13.19
CA MET A 90 -29.47 0.80 14.05
C MET A 90 -30.14 1.90 13.22
N THR A 91 -31.33 2.31 13.63
CA THR A 91 -32.11 3.36 12.94
C THR A 91 -32.39 4.48 13.92
N ALA A 92 -32.26 5.73 13.46
CA ALA A 92 -32.61 6.90 14.24
C ALA A 92 -34.10 6.88 14.66
N ALA A 93 -34.43 7.52 15.80
CA ALA A 93 -35.79 7.54 16.32
C ALA A 93 -36.82 8.18 15.36
N ASP A 94 -36.31 9.11 14.50
CA ASP A 94 -37.12 9.71 13.42
C ASP A 94 -37.34 8.79 12.21
N GLY A 95 -36.80 7.58 12.23
CA GLY A 95 -36.91 6.58 11.17
C GLY A 95 -36.13 6.91 9.89
N LYS A 96 -35.40 8.03 9.83
CA LYS A 96 -34.77 8.50 8.57
C LYS A 96 -33.37 7.98 8.37
N MET A 97 -32.51 7.98 9.38
CA MET A 97 -31.12 7.52 9.23
C MET A 97 -30.92 6.11 9.75
N GLN A 98 -30.34 5.24 8.90
CA GLN A 98 -29.84 3.93 9.28
C GLN A 98 -28.33 3.96 9.31
N VAL A 99 -27.73 3.43 10.36
CA VAL A 99 -26.29 3.15 10.46
C VAL A 99 -26.14 1.62 10.42
N ARG A 100 -25.34 1.13 9.47
CA ARG A 100 -24.96 -0.27 9.36
C ARG A 100 -23.48 -0.41 9.68
N LEU A 101 -23.17 -1.29 10.61
CA LEU A 101 -21.81 -1.72 10.96
C LEU A 101 -21.62 -3.16 10.48
N ASP A 102 -20.65 -3.38 9.61
CA ASP A 102 -20.18 -4.70 9.19
C ASP A 102 -18.86 -5.00 9.90
N CYS A 103 -18.82 -6.11 10.63
CA CYS A 103 -17.69 -6.57 11.42
C CYS A 103 -17.15 -7.86 10.85
N ARG A 104 -15.84 -7.97 10.63
CA ARG A 104 -15.16 -9.17 10.11
C ARG A 104 -14.05 -9.59 11.04
N SER A 105 -14.09 -10.85 11.52
CA SER A 105 -13.02 -11.47 12.29
C SER A 105 -12.23 -12.41 11.39
N TYR A 106 -10.90 -12.31 11.42
CA TYR A 106 -10.02 -13.07 10.53
C TYR A 106 -9.51 -14.35 11.17
N LYS A 107 -9.74 -15.49 10.51
CA LYS A 107 -9.32 -16.81 11.00
C LYS A 107 -7.78 -16.91 11.05
N GLY A 108 -7.24 -17.36 12.17
CA GLY A 108 -5.81 -17.54 12.36
C GLY A 108 -5.03 -16.25 12.67
N PHE A 109 -5.71 -15.11 12.77
CA PHE A 109 -5.11 -13.83 13.12
C PHE A 109 -5.92 -13.11 14.20
N PRO A 110 -5.27 -12.42 15.15
CA PRO A 110 -5.96 -11.62 16.17
C PRO A 110 -6.44 -10.28 15.58
N ALA A 111 -7.30 -10.35 14.58
CA ALA A 111 -7.68 -9.24 13.71
C ALA A 111 -9.19 -9.13 13.53
N GLU A 112 -9.71 -7.91 13.67
CA GLU A 112 -11.10 -7.54 13.39
C GLU A 112 -11.15 -6.26 12.56
N GLU A 113 -12.05 -6.22 11.59
CA GLU A 113 -12.23 -5.07 10.71
C GLU A 113 -13.68 -4.58 10.78
N TYR A 114 -13.83 -3.27 10.85
CA TYR A 114 -15.10 -2.56 11.01
C TYR A 114 -15.33 -1.66 9.79
N ASP A 115 -16.45 -1.85 9.09
CA ASP A 115 -16.91 -1.02 7.97
C ASP A 115 -18.25 -0.39 8.32
N VAL A 116 -18.42 0.91 8.10
CA VAL A 116 -19.63 1.64 8.50
C VAL A 116 -20.25 2.32 7.29
N ARG A 117 -21.58 2.17 7.16
CA ARG A 117 -22.40 2.85 6.15
C ARG A 117 -23.58 3.55 6.79
N LEU A 118 -23.89 4.73 6.25
CA LEU A 118 -25.04 5.52 6.64
C LEU A 118 -25.98 5.64 5.45
N THR A 119 -27.27 5.38 5.68
CA THR A 119 -28.30 5.45 4.63
C THR A 119 -29.48 6.29 5.10
N ASN A 120 -29.93 7.22 4.26
CA ASN A 120 -31.24 7.85 4.45
C ASN A 120 -32.32 6.92 3.89
N LEU A 121 -33.17 6.41 4.77
CA LEU A 121 -34.30 5.50 4.42
C LEU A 121 -35.48 6.28 3.85
N SER A 122 -35.61 7.60 4.14
CA SER A 122 -36.66 8.44 3.57
C SER A 122 -36.48 8.61 2.07
N LYS A 123 -37.56 8.63 1.33
CA LYS A 123 -37.58 8.89 -0.12
C LYS A 123 -37.87 10.35 -0.45
N THR A 124 -38.29 11.13 0.56
CA THR A 124 -38.78 12.50 0.35
C THR A 124 -38.09 13.54 1.21
N GLU A 125 -37.51 13.16 2.35
CA GLU A 125 -36.94 14.10 3.32
C GLU A 125 -35.47 13.82 3.63
N PRO A 126 -34.65 14.85 3.85
CA PRO A 126 -33.30 14.68 4.34
C PRO A 126 -33.28 14.14 5.79
N THR A 127 -32.16 13.57 6.21
CA THR A 127 -31.92 13.21 7.61
C THR A 127 -31.71 14.43 8.49
N GLY A 128 -31.70 14.25 9.80
CA GLY A 128 -31.08 15.19 10.74
C GLY A 128 -29.58 15.39 10.45
N ILE A 129 -28.96 16.38 11.10
CA ILE A 129 -27.53 16.67 10.96
C ILE A 129 -26.70 15.64 11.72
N THR A 130 -25.83 14.95 11.01
CA THR A 130 -24.78 14.09 11.58
C THR A 130 -23.48 14.86 11.67
N SER A 131 -22.86 14.91 12.85
CA SER A 131 -21.56 15.55 13.05
C SER A 131 -20.64 14.74 13.94
N ASN A 132 -19.35 15.07 13.90
CA ASN A 132 -18.30 14.40 14.68
C ASN A 132 -18.29 12.89 14.52
N PHE A 133 -18.56 12.39 13.32
CA PHE A 133 -18.67 10.95 13.09
C PHE A 133 -17.30 10.25 13.23
N ARG A 134 -17.27 9.21 14.07
CA ARG A 134 -16.15 8.30 14.26
C ARG A 134 -16.61 6.90 13.91
N SER A 135 -15.98 6.31 12.88
CA SER A 135 -16.29 4.94 12.43
C SER A 135 -16.02 3.91 13.52
N LEU A 136 -15.00 4.18 14.34
CA LEU A 136 -14.64 3.34 15.47
C LEU A 136 -14.41 4.23 16.70
N LYS A 137 -15.05 3.88 17.80
CA LYS A 137 -14.71 4.30 19.16
C LYS A 137 -14.54 3.07 20.03
N LEU A 138 -13.42 2.99 20.73
CA LEU A 138 -13.17 1.88 21.66
C LEU A 138 -12.35 2.35 22.86
N SER A 139 -12.35 1.55 23.90
CA SER A 139 -11.53 1.74 25.10
C SER A 139 -10.64 0.52 25.30
N VAL A 140 -9.34 0.76 25.44
CA VAL A 140 -8.33 -0.26 25.73
C VAL A 140 -7.92 -0.11 27.18
N GLY A 141 -8.17 -1.10 28.03
CA GLY A 141 -7.72 -1.08 29.42
C GLY A 141 -6.19 -1.05 29.49
N THR A 142 -5.65 -0.23 30.39
CA THR A 142 -4.22 -0.17 30.67
C THR A 142 -3.92 -0.88 31.99
N PRO A 143 -2.73 -1.49 32.16
CA PRO A 143 -2.31 -1.98 33.45
C PRO A 143 -2.32 -0.84 34.51
N GLU A 144 -2.70 -1.14 35.73
CA GLU A 144 -2.70 -0.13 36.84
C GLU A 144 -1.34 0.56 37.03
N SER A 145 -0.25 -0.10 36.61
CA SER A 145 1.12 0.44 36.67
C SER A 145 1.48 1.35 35.49
N ALA A 146 0.71 1.36 34.38
CA ALA A 146 1.05 2.09 33.17
C ALA A 146 0.56 3.53 33.24
N ARG A 147 1.41 4.44 33.75
CA ARG A 147 1.14 5.89 33.74
C ARG A 147 1.21 6.51 32.35
N ALA A 148 1.84 5.84 31.40
CA ALA A 148 2.00 6.31 30.03
C ALA A 148 1.92 5.13 29.06
N VAL A 149 1.42 5.39 27.85
CA VAL A 149 1.44 4.48 26.71
C VAL A 149 2.20 5.12 25.55
N THR A 150 2.66 4.31 24.60
CA THR A 150 3.41 4.81 23.45
C THR A 150 2.64 4.57 22.16
N LEU A 151 2.49 5.61 21.35
CA LEU A 151 1.93 5.53 20.00
C LEU A 151 3.06 5.66 18.98
N ASN A 152 3.30 4.60 18.20
CA ASN A 152 4.27 4.60 17.12
C ASN A 152 3.58 4.70 15.78
N VAL A 153 4.15 5.50 14.89
CA VAL A 153 3.65 5.72 13.53
C VAL A 153 4.83 5.93 12.57
N LEU A 154 4.59 5.78 11.29
CA LEU A 154 5.53 6.22 10.26
C LEU A 154 5.07 7.57 9.69
N ARG A 155 6.00 8.49 9.45
CA ARG A 155 5.72 9.64 8.60
C ARG A 155 5.21 9.19 7.25
N GLY A 156 4.33 9.97 6.67
CA GLY A 156 3.85 9.75 5.31
C GLY A 156 4.87 10.17 4.26
N SER A 157 4.44 10.23 3.01
CA SER A 157 5.28 10.65 1.90
C SER A 157 4.92 12.07 1.46
N THR A 158 5.92 12.94 1.47
CA THR A 158 5.84 14.27 0.86
C THR A 158 7.01 14.51 -0.12
N CYS A 159 7.59 13.42 -0.65
CA CYS A 159 8.76 13.41 -1.53
C CYS A 159 9.99 14.03 -0.87
N LYS A 160 10.24 13.68 0.40
CA LYS A 160 11.40 14.13 1.19
C LYS A 160 12.23 12.95 1.63
N ALA A 161 13.49 13.20 1.95
CA ALA A 161 14.41 12.19 2.51
C ALA A 161 13.92 11.62 3.86
N THR A 162 12.92 12.24 4.47
CA THR A 162 12.30 11.84 5.74
C THR A 162 10.99 11.07 5.57
N ASP A 163 10.63 10.66 4.34
CA ASP A 163 9.47 9.79 4.13
C ASP A 163 9.67 8.45 4.87
N PHE A 164 8.61 7.95 5.49
CA PHE A 164 8.55 6.66 6.19
C PHE A 164 9.51 6.47 7.37
N ILE A 165 10.04 7.56 7.94
CA ILE A 165 10.78 7.46 9.21
C ILE A 165 9.81 7.28 10.39
N PRO A 166 10.22 6.54 11.45
CA PRO A 166 9.38 6.33 12.61
C PRO A 166 9.24 7.61 13.46
N GLU A 167 8.04 7.81 14.01
CA GLU A 167 7.77 8.74 15.08
C GLU A 167 7.12 8.00 16.26
N SER A 168 7.49 8.40 17.47
CA SER A 168 6.98 7.83 18.71
C SER A 168 6.46 8.93 19.63
N PHE A 169 5.23 8.76 20.12
CA PHE A 169 4.57 9.70 21.01
C PHE A 169 4.21 9.02 22.32
N THR A 170 4.79 9.50 23.42
CA THR A 170 4.36 9.10 24.77
C THR A 170 3.10 9.86 25.15
N ILE A 171 2.07 9.13 25.57
CA ILE A 171 0.77 9.69 26.01
C ILE A 171 0.61 9.38 27.51
N GLU A 172 0.91 10.37 28.32
CA GLU A 172 0.76 10.28 29.78
C GLU A 172 -0.71 10.27 30.19
N ALA A 173 -1.01 9.80 31.40
CA ALA A 173 -2.34 9.82 31.98
C ALA A 173 -2.92 11.26 31.99
N GLY A 174 -4.17 11.42 31.54
CA GLY A 174 -4.85 12.71 31.36
C GLY A 174 -4.43 13.48 30.10
N LYS A 175 -3.61 12.89 29.22
CA LYS A 175 -3.19 13.50 27.95
C LYS A 175 -3.76 12.77 26.74
N GLU A 176 -3.75 13.46 25.61
CA GLU A 176 -4.18 12.88 24.32
C GLU A 176 -3.21 13.19 23.19
N ARG A 177 -3.27 12.37 22.16
CA ARG A 177 -2.63 12.58 20.88
C ARG A 177 -3.65 12.46 19.75
N VAL A 178 -3.65 13.47 18.88
CA VAL A 178 -4.45 13.47 17.66
C VAL A 178 -3.53 13.41 16.46
N LEU A 179 -3.81 12.48 15.54
CA LEU A 179 -3.17 12.36 14.24
C LEU A 179 -4.22 12.59 13.16
N THR A 180 -3.84 13.27 12.10
CA THR A 180 -4.75 13.57 10.99
C THR A 180 -3.98 13.79 9.69
N THR A 181 -4.67 13.65 8.56
CA THR A 181 -4.26 14.19 7.28
C THR A 181 -5.36 15.10 6.75
N THR A 182 -5.00 16.24 6.22
CA THR A 182 -5.94 17.32 5.85
C THR A 182 -5.93 17.64 4.35
N CYS A 183 -5.00 17.08 3.60
CA CYS A 183 -4.85 17.36 2.18
C CYS A 183 -5.76 16.51 1.27
N GLY A 184 -6.40 15.46 1.82
CA GLY A 184 -7.25 14.53 1.07
C GLY A 184 -6.50 13.33 0.48
N ARG A 185 -5.25 13.08 0.89
CA ARG A 185 -4.46 11.89 0.54
C ARG A 185 -4.02 11.18 1.82
N SER A 186 -4.38 9.91 1.96
CA SER A 186 -4.41 9.15 3.22
C SER A 186 -3.07 9.04 3.94
N SER A 187 -1.95 8.98 3.24
CA SER A 187 -0.61 8.86 3.82
C SER A 187 0.31 10.03 3.48
N ASN A 188 -0.26 11.25 3.35
CA ASN A 188 0.55 12.45 3.13
C ASN A 188 1.36 12.85 4.38
N ASP A 189 0.73 12.87 5.55
CA ASP A 189 1.35 13.31 6.81
C ASP A 189 1.85 12.11 7.63
N TYR A 190 1.00 11.10 7.78
CA TYR A 190 1.28 9.84 8.48
C TYR A 190 0.77 8.67 7.66
N VAL A 191 1.51 7.55 7.67
CA VAL A 191 1.00 6.29 7.15
C VAL A 191 -0.07 5.79 8.12
N PRO A 192 -1.31 5.49 7.68
CA PRO A 192 -2.44 5.22 8.56
C PRO A 192 -2.42 3.80 9.17
N PHE A 193 -1.27 3.43 9.74
CA PHE A 193 -1.02 2.22 10.52
C PHE A 193 -0.45 2.66 11.87
N LEU A 194 -1.28 2.64 12.91
CA LEU A 194 -1.07 3.31 14.19
C LEU A 194 -0.86 2.26 15.27
N GLU A 195 0.39 2.08 15.75
CA GLU A 195 0.73 1.09 16.78
C GLU A 195 0.62 1.70 18.18
N LEU A 196 -0.42 1.36 18.93
CA LEU A 196 -0.56 1.66 20.35
C LEU A 196 0.15 0.55 21.17
N ASN A 197 1.22 0.88 21.86
CA ASN A 197 1.93 -0.03 22.74
C ASN A 197 1.54 0.25 24.19
N LEU A 198 0.99 -0.79 24.85
CA LEU A 198 0.63 -0.74 26.26
C LEU A 198 1.84 -1.08 27.12
N ASP A 199 2.68 -1.99 26.63
CA ASP A 199 3.98 -2.37 27.16
C ASP A 199 4.87 -2.94 26.04
N ASP A 200 6.04 -3.51 26.40
CA ASP A 200 7.01 -4.04 25.43
C ASP A 200 6.48 -5.25 24.63
N ARG A 201 5.48 -5.97 25.15
CA ARG A 201 4.97 -7.21 24.56
C ARG A 201 3.51 -7.14 24.11
N ASN A 202 2.76 -6.14 24.55
CA ASN A 202 1.32 -6.04 24.32
C ASN A 202 0.95 -4.68 23.70
N GLY A 203 -0.09 -4.69 22.86
CA GLY A 203 -0.59 -3.49 22.22
C GLY A 203 -1.57 -3.79 21.09
N TYR A 204 -1.86 -2.78 20.32
CA TYR A 204 -2.79 -2.87 19.19
C TYR A 204 -2.27 -2.06 17.99
N LEU A 205 -2.49 -2.58 16.80
CA LEU A 205 -2.35 -1.82 15.56
C LEU A 205 -3.75 -1.46 15.04
N PHE A 206 -3.94 -0.19 14.78
CA PHE A 206 -5.13 0.34 14.09
C PHE A 206 -4.73 0.72 12.68
N ALA A 207 -5.31 0.05 11.68
CA ALA A 207 -5.08 0.39 10.28
C ALA A 207 -6.36 0.99 9.68
N VAL A 208 -6.22 2.23 9.14
CA VAL A 208 -7.35 2.98 8.59
C VAL A 208 -7.52 2.66 7.11
N GLY A 209 -8.73 2.25 6.72
CA GLY A 209 -9.12 2.03 5.34
C GLY A 209 -9.91 3.22 4.79
N TRP A 210 -9.20 4.28 4.43
CA TRP A 210 -9.77 5.47 3.83
C TRP A 210 -8.73 6.21 3.00
N THR A 211 -8.98 6.38 1.73
CA THR A 211 -8.02 7.00 0.80
C THR A 211 -8.11 8.54 0.78
N GLY A 212 -8.93 9.12 1.65
CA GLY A 212 -9.10 10.54 1.87
C GLY A 212 -8.49 11.04 3.19
N SER A 213 -9.07 12.12 3.73
CA SER A 213 -8.66 12.72 5.01
C SER A 213 -9.27 11.97 6.19
N TRP A 214 -8.41 11.48 7.06
CA TRP A 214 -8.80 10.77 8.28
C TRP A 214 -8.29 11.49 9.54
N LYS A 215 -8.88 11.15 10.69
CA LYS A 215 -8.48 11.60 12.00
C LYS A 215 -8.54 10.45 12.99
N ALA A 216 -7.49 10.32 13.81
CA ALA A 216 -7.42 9.38 14.92
C ALA A 216 -7.04 10.11 16.20
N ARG A 217 -7.76 9.85 17.29
CA ARG A 217 -7.53 10.40 18.63
C ARG A 217 -7.24 9.26 19.60
N PHE A 218 -6.19 9.41 20.39
CA PHE A 218 -5.80 8.51 21.47
C PHE A 218 -5.74 9.32 22.75
N ALA A 219 -6.60 9.03 23.72
CA ALA A 219 -6.66 9.74 24.99
C ALA A 219 -6.43 8.76 26.15
N ASN A 220 -5.34 8.93 26.88
CA ASN A 220 -5.03 8.14 28.07
C ASN A 220 -5.77 8.70 29.29
N THR A 221 -6.77 7.98 29.79
CA THR A 221 -7.57 8.39 30.98
C THR A 221 -6.92 7.97 32.30
N GLY A 222 -5.79 7.26 32.26
CA GLY A 222 -5.07 6.71 33.41
C GLY A 222 -5.35 5.23 33.67
N ASN A 223 -6.54 4.75 33.39
CA ASN A 223 -6.94 3.34 33.48
C ASN A 223 -7.32 2.73 32.14
N ALA A 224 -7.42 3.54 31.11
CA ALA A 224 -7.70 3.10 29.74
C ALA A 224 -7.18 4.12 28.74
N VAL A 225 -7.01 3.67 27.49
CA VAL A 225 -6.83 4.54 26.32
C VAL A 225 -8.12 4.53 25.50
N GLU A 226 -8.75 5.69 25.38
CA GLU A 226 -9.84 5.88 24.43
C GLU A 226 -9.29 6.13 23.04
N VAL A 227 -9.77 5.37 22.06
CA VAL A 227 -9.37 5.48 20.66
C VAL A 227 -10.59 5.83 19.83
N GLU A 228 -10.47 6.88 19.02
CA GLU A 228 -11.52 7.35 18.11
C GLU A 228 -10.92 7.55 16.71
N ILE A 229 -11.51 6.90 15.69
CA ILE A 229 -11.03 6.96 14.30
C ILE A 229 -12.20 7.22 13.36
N GLY A 230 -12.04 8.14 12.40
CA GLY A 230 -13.06 8.44 11.39
C GLY A 230 -12.54 9.41 10.33
N MET A 231 -13.45 9.95 9.51
CA MET A 231 -13.13 11.07 8.61
C MET A 231 -12.66 12.31 9.41
N GLU A 232 -11.80 13.11 8.80
CA GLU A 232 -11.28 14.33 9.40
C GLU A 232 -12.43 15.32 9.73
N ARG A 233 -13.37 15.49 8.80
CA ARG A 233 -14.47 16.44 8.93
C ARG A 233 -15.80 15.80 8.57
N THR A 234 -16.80 15.95 9.45
CA THR A 234 -18.16 15.46 9.22
C THR A 234 -19.16 16.42 9.86
N HIS A 235 -20.00 17.07 9.04
CA HIS A 235 -21.18 17.83 9.46
C HIS A 235 -22.16 17.87 8.31
N PHE A 236 -23.04 16.85 8.24
CA PHE A 236 -23.89 16.66 7.08
C PHE A 236 -25.26 16.09 7.42
N ARG A 237 -26.22 16.34 6.52
CA ARG A 237 -27.43 15.55 6.36
C ARG A 237 -27.33 14.71 5.10
N LEU A 238 -27.96 13.54 5.09
CA LEU A 238 -28.14 12.74 3.88
C LEU A 238 -29.41 13.13 3.16
N MET A 239 -29.34 13.29 1.83
CA MET A 239 -30.51 13.54 1.01
C MET A 239 -31.35 12.26 0.86
N PRO A 240 -32.62 12.35 0.40
CA PRO A 240 -33.50 11.20 0.25
C PRO A 240 -32.86 10.05 -0.51
N GLY A 241 -32.84 8.85 0.11
CA GLY A 241 -32.27 7.63 -0.46
C GLY A 241 -30.74 7.60 -0.57
N GLU A 242 -30.03 8.63 -0.10
CA GLU A 242 -28.58 8.71 -0.18
C GLU A 242 -27.92 7.72 0.79
N THR A 243 -26.85 7.06 0.31
CA THR A 243 -25.99 6.18 1.12
C THR A 243 -24.55 6.63 0.98
N ILE A 244 -23.83 6.73 2.09
CA ILE A 244 -22.39 6.99 2.12
C ILE A 244 -21.67 5.94 2.94
N ARG A 245 -20.41 5.70 2.59
CA ARG A 245 -19.46 4.92 3.36
C ARG A 245 -18.60 5.84 4.22
N GLN A 246 -18.16 5.34 5.35
CA GLN A 246 -17.19 5.96 6.24
C GLN A 246 -15.86 5.16 6.19
N PRO A 247 -14.75 5.67 6.75
CA PRO A 247 -13.52 4.91 6.89
C PRO A 247 -13.75 3.54 7.53
N SER A 248 -13.18 2.48 6.95
CA SER A 248 -13.06 1.20 7.67
C SER A 248 -11.84 1.24 8.61
N VAL A 249 -11.87 0.43 9.66
CA VAL A 249 -10.78 0.34 10.61
C VAL A 249 -10.50 -1.14 10.92
N LEU A 250 -9.27 -1.58 10.69
CA LEU A 250 -8.76 -2.85 11.16
C LEU A 250 -8.12 -2.67 12.54
N VAL A 251 -8.50 -3.49 13.48
CA VAL A 251 -7.86 -3.62 14.80
C VAL A 251 -7.12 -4.95 14.84
N PHE A 252 -5.82 -4.91 15.09
CA PHE A 252 -4.96 -6.10 15.13
C PHE A 252 -4.23 -6.13 16.48
N ALA A 253 -4.48 -7.17 17.30
CA ALA A 253 -3.91 -7.26 18.63
C ALA A 253 -2.49 -7.85 18.62
N ARG A 254 -1.60 -7.26 19.41
CA ARG A 254 -0.27 -7.79 19.75
C ARG A 254 -0.31 -8.33 21.17
N LYS A 255 -0.10 -9.65 21.34
CA LYS A 255 -0.19 -10.33 22.63
C LYS A 255 1.07 -11.15 22.86
N ASN A 256 1.82 -10.81 23.92
CA ASN A 256 3.06 -11.48 24.34
C ASN A 256 4.09 -11.64 23.20
N GLN A 257 4.20 -10.65 22.34
CA GLN A 257 5.10 -10.63 21.17
C GLN A 257 5.98 -9.39 21.21
N THR A 258 7.22 -9.50 20.73
CA THR A 258 8.04 -8.34 20.40
C THR A 258 7.45 -7.61 19.21
N ARG A 259 7.80 -6.33 18.99
CA ARG A 259 7.36 -5.57 17.83
C ARG A 259 7.84 -6.19 16.50
N ARG A 260 9.01 -6.84 16.48
CA ARG A 260 9.53 -7.51 15.27
C ARG A 260 8.71 -8.74 14.91
N GLU A 261 8.43 -9.62 15.89
CA GLU A 261 7.56 -10.79 15.70
C GLU A 261 6.16 -10.38 15.23
N PHE A 262 5.62 -9.32 15.83
CA PHE A 262 4.32 -8.77 15.47
C PHE A 262 4.30 -8.23 14.03
N LYS A 263 5.32 -7.52 13.58
CA LYS A 263 5.44 -7.02 12.21
C LYS A 263 5.53 -8.15 11.19
N THR A 264 6.23 -9.22 11.49
CA THR A 264 6.26 -10.43 10.65
C THR A 264 4.86 -11.05 10.56
N LEU A 265 4.14 -11.17 11.69
CA LEU A 265 2.78 -11.70 11.71
C LEU A 265 1.81 -10.79 10.93
N PHE A 266 1.93 -9.48 11.09
CA PHE A 266 1.08 -8.52 10.37
C PHE A 266 1.37 -8.54 8.85
N HIS A 267 2.64 -8.62 8.45
CA HIS A 267 3.01 -8.78 7.04
C HIS A 267 2.38 -10.02 6.42
N ARG A 268 2.41 -11.17 7.13
CA ARG A 268 1.73 -12.40 6.69
C ARG A 268 0.22 -12.20 6.57
N PHE A 269 -0.40 -11.52 7.55
CA PHE A 269 -1.82 -11.16 7.48
C PHE A 269 -2.14 -10.34 6.21
N MET A 270 -1.29 -9.36 5.87
CA MET A 270 -1.46 -8.54 4.67
C MET A 270 -1.38 -9.38 3.39
N LEU A 271 -0.41 -10.29 3.29
CA LEU A 271 -0.27 -11.20 2.15
C LEU A 271 -1.47 -12.15 2.02
N ASP A 272 -1.95 -12.68 3.15
CA ASP A 272 -3.01 -13.69 3.12
C ASP A 272 -4.40 -13.10 2.88
N ASN A 273 -4.65 -11.86 3.36
CA ASN A 273 -6.02 -11.34 3.45
C ASN A 273 -6.25 -10.02 2.70
N LYS A 274 -5.21 -9.25 2.37
CA LYS A 274 -5.40 -7.88 1.84
C LYS A 274 -4.86 -7.66 0.43
N VAL A 275 -3.66 -8.17 0.11
CA VAL A 275 -3.11 -7.96 -1.24
C VAL A 275 -3.98 -8.62 -2.30
N PRO A 276 -4.11 -8.00 -3.48
CA PRO A 276 -4.87 -8.54 -4.59
C PRO A 276 -4.37 -9.90 -5.05
N ARG A 277 -5.30 -10.71 -5.56
CA ARG A 277 -5.03 -12.06 -6.09
C ARG A 277 -5.43 -12.15 -7.55
N ASP A 278 -4.78 -13.03 -8.28
CA ASP A 278 -5.13 -13.33 -9.67
C ASP A 278 -6.48 -14.09 -9.74
N SER A 279 -6.96 -14.33 -10.95
CA SER A 279 -8.21 -15.07 -11.23
C SER A 279 -8.22 -16.50 -10.67
N LYS A 280 -7.04 -17.04 -10.27
CA LYS A 280 -6.87 -18.36 -9.64
C LYS A 280 -6.72 -18.29 -8.13
N GLY A 281 -6.88 -17.11 -7.53
CA GLY A 281 -6.78 -16.88 -6.09
C GLY A 281 -5.34 -16.85 -5.54
N ARG A 282 -4.31 -16.76 -6.40
CA ARG A 282 -2.91 -16.71 -5.99
C ARG A 282 -2.46 -15.27 -5.78
N VAL A 283 -1.58 -15.04 -4.81
CA VAL A 283 -0.88 -13.76 -4.66
C VAL A 283 -0.08 -13.48 -5.92
N ILE A 284 -0.28 -12.29 -6.49
CA ILE A 284 0.42 -11.87 -7.69
C ILE A 284 1.82 -11.38 -7.31
N PRO A 285 2.88 -11.91 -7.93
CA PRO A 285 4.24 -11.42 -7.68
C PRO A 285 4.36 -9.94 -8.02
N PRO A 286 5.16 -9.17 -7.25
CA PRO A 286 5.45 -7.78 -7.58
C PRO A 286 6.14 -7.65 -8.94
N ILE A 287 6.06 -6.49 -9.57
CA ILE A 287 6.69 -6.23 -10.87
C ILE A 287 8.19 -5.98 -10.72
N LEU A 288 8.96 -6.39 -11.74
CA LEU A 288 10.32 -5.90 -11.98
C LEU A 288 10.30 -5.25 -13.36
N ALA A 289 10.44 -3.95 -13.40
CA ALA A 289 10.16 -3.19 -14.61
C ALA A 289 11.39 -2.47 -15.19
N VAL A 290 11.32 -2.24 -16.51
CA VAL A 290 12.15 -1.26 -17.22
C VAL A 290 11.26 -0.11 -17.64
N ALA A 291 11.62 1.12 -17.28
CA ALA A 291 10.89 2.30 -17.72
C ALA A 291 11.52 2.93 -18.97
N SER A 292 10.65 3.34 -19.91
CA SER A 292 11.08 4.21 -21.03
C SER A 292 11.33 5.65 -20.56
N GLY A 293 11.00 5.98 -19.31
CA GLY A 293 10.76 7.34 -18.88
C GLY A 293 9.36 7.82 -19.32
N GLY A 294 9.19 9.13 -19.60
CA GLY A 294 7.90 9.66 -19.99
C GLY A 294 7.39 9.16 -21.35
N GLY A 295 6.09 9.16 -21.52
CA GLY A 295 5.40 8.80 -22.75
C GLY A 295 5.50 9.84 -23.88
N ASN A 296 6.23 10.93 -23.66
CA ASN A 296 6.56 11.95 -24.67
C ASN A 296 7.68 11.54 -25.64
N LYS A 297 8.11 10.29 -25.61
CA LYS A 297 9.10 9.70 -26.51
C LYS A 297 8.41 9.10 -27.74
N THR A 298 9.15 9.05 -28.86
CA THR A 298 8.64 8.35 -30.05
C THR A 298 8.60 6.83 -29.81
N PRO A 299 7.74 6.07 -30.52
CA PRO A 299 7.71 4.62 -30.42
C PRO A 299 9.07 3.98 -30.72
N GLN A 300 9.88 4.56 -31.60
CA GLN A 300 11.22 4.07 -31.90
C GLN A 300 12.17 4.23 -30.70
N MET A 301 12.17 5.40 -30.06
CA MET A 301 13.01 5.62 -28.86
C MET A 301 12.65 4.65 -27.72
N MET A 302 11.36 4.37 -27.54
CA MET A 302 10.90 3.39 -26.55
C MET A 302 11.33 1.97 -26.97
N ALA A 303 11.20 1.61 -28.24
CA ALA A 303 11.60 0.30 -28.75
C ALA A 303 13.12 0.07 -28.64
N ASP A 304 13.94 1.10 -28.83
CA ASP A 304 15.40 1.00 -28.70
C ASP A 304 15.82 0.62 -27.27
N ILE A 305 15.16 1.23 -26.24
CA ILE A 305 15.41 0.87 -24.83
C ILE A 305 14.98 -0.56 -24.56
N LEU A 306 13.79 -0.94 -25.00
CA LEU A 306 13.28 -2.30 -24.88
C LEU A 306 14.22 -3.33 -25.53
N GLN A 307 14.60 -3.08 -26.77
CA GLN A 307 15.48 -3.95 -27.54
C GLN A 307 16.85 -4.09 -26.86
N TYR A 308 17.44 -2.99 -26.40
CA TYR A 308 18.71 -3.01 -25.66
C TYR A 308 18.64 -3.94 -24.43
N CYS A 309 17.59 -3.83 -23.61
CA CYS A 309 17.45 -4.66 -22.43
C CYS A 309 17.23 -6.15 -22.78
N VAL A 310 16.44 -6.44 -23.82
CA VAL A 310 16.17 -7.80 -24.28
C VAL A 310 17.43 -8.47 -24.89
N GLU A 311 18.17 -7.75 -25.74
CA GLU A 311 19.41 -8.25 -26.36
C GLU A 311 20.48 -8.55 -25.32
N ASN A 312 20.58 -7.76 -24.26
CA ASN A 312 21.48 -7.97 -23.15
C ASN A 312 20.95 -8.96 -22.10
N LYS A 313 19.81 -9.62 -22.37
CA LYS A 313 19.19 -10.64 -21.50
C LYS A 313 19.02 -10.18 -20.06
N MET A 314 18.59 -8.94 -19.87
CA MET A 314 18.22 -8.41 -18.55
C MET A 314 16.87 -9.01 -18.14
N PRO A 315 16.74 -9.68 -16.98
CA PRO A 315 15.49 -10.29 -16.57
C PRO A 315 14.55 -9.24 -15.97
N PHE A 316 13.51 -8.87 -16.71
CA PHE A 316 12.40 -8.05 -16.24
C PHE A 316 11.08 -8.58 -16.83
N ASP A 317 9.95 -8.19 -16.26
CA ASP A 317 8.64 -8.69 -16.67
C ASP A 317 7.68 -7.62 -17.17
N THR A 318 8.01 -6.35 -16.95
CA THR A 318 7.13 -5.22 -17.25
C THR A 318 7.91 -4.10 -17.94
N TYR A 319 7.34 -3.58 -19.03
CA TYR A 319 7.82 -2.38 -19.69
C TYR A 319 6.91 -1.20 -19.38
N TRP A 320 7.46 -0.11 -18.86
CA TRP A 320 6.75 0.99 -18.23
C TRP A 320 6.81 2.24 -19.09
N VAL A 321 5.63 2.77 -19.48
CA VAL A 321 5.47 4.06 -20.13
C VAL A 321 4.72 5.00 -19.18
N ASP A 322 5.41 6.04 -18.74
CA ASP A 322 4.89 7.04 -17.80
C ASP A 322 4.12 8.16 -18.51
N ALA A 323 3.78 9.26 -17.82
CA ALA A 323 3.02 10.40 -18.29
C ALA A 323 3.59 11.03 -19.57
N GLY A 324 2.75 11.79 -20.33
CA GLY A 324 3.17 12.57 -21.51
C GLY A 324 2.81 11.95 -22.86
N TRP A 325 2.20 10.76 -22.91
CA TRP A 325 1.75 10.11 -24.16
C TRP A 325 0.45 10.71 -24.73
N TYR A 326 -0.24 11.55 -23.99
CA TYR A 326 -1.61 12.05 -24.24
C TYR A 326 -1.66 13.55 -24.49
N GLY A 327 -2.82 14.03 -24.94
CA GLY A 327 -3.14 15.44 -25.14
C GLY A 327 -3.34 15.80 -26.61
N ALA A 328 -3.73 17.05 -26.86
CA ALA A 328 -3.73 17.62 -28.20
C ALA A 328 -2.31 17.57 -28.79
N PRO A 329 -2.12 17.58 -30.12
CA PRO A 329 -0.79 17.62 -30.70
C PRO A 329 0.05 18.77 -30.14
N HIS A 330 1.20 18.44 -29.57
CA HIS A 330 2.15 19.39 -28.98
C HIS A 330 3.56 18.82 -29.05
N GLU A 331 4.52 19.70 -29.14
CA GLU A 331 5.95 19.39 -29.10
C GLU A 331 6.45 19.67 -27.68
N ASP A 332 6.81 18.62 -26.96
CA ASP A 332 7.54 18.70 -25.72
C ASP A 332 9.00 18.29 -25.95
N GLU A 333 9.87 18.65 -25.02
CA GLU A 333 11.25 18.19 -25.05
C GLU A 333 11.30 16.67 -24.95
N LEU A 334 11.60 16.01 -26.08
CA LEU A 334 11.60 14.55 -26.20
C LEU A 334 12.57 13.83 -25.25
N PHE A 335 13.54 14.55 -24.71
CA PHE A 335 14.58 14.03 -23.82
C PHE A 335 14.34 14.36 -22.35
N SER A 336 13.26 15.07 -22.00
CA SER A 336 12.84 15.25 -20.62
C SER A 336 12.13 13.99 -20.10
N ASN A 337 11.97 13.86 -18.77
CA ASN A 337 11.34 12.68 -18.19
C ASN A 337 9.91 12.46 -18.69
N CYS A 338 9.00 13.42 -18.45
CA CYS A 338 7.61 13.34 -18.92
C CYS A 338 7.24 14.48 -19.88
N GLY A 339 8.18 15.39 -20.17
CA GLY A 339 7.93 16.66 -20.85
C GLY A 339 7.42 17.75 -19.89
N PRO A 340 7.65 19.04 -20.21
CA PRO A 340 7.26 20.14 -19.33
C PRO A 340 5.74 20.34 -19.24
N ASN A 341 4.99 19.83 -20.22
CA ASN A 341 3.55 20.06 -20.34
C ASN A 341 2.68 18.87 -19.98
N TRP A 342 3.24 17.73 -19.52
CA TRP A 342 2.43 16.55 -19.21
C TRP A 342 1.24 16.87 -18.30
N GLY A 343 1.46 17.68 -17.27
CA GLY A 343 0.41 18.07 -16.32
C GLY A 343 -0.68 18.97 -16.92
N LYS A 344 -0.38 19.72 -17.98
CA LYS A 344 -1.31 20.60 -18.66
C LYS A 344 -2.41 19.84 -19.40
N TYR A 345 -2.10 18.63 -19.90
CA TYR A 345 -3.01 17.87 -20.75
C TYR A 345 -3.74 16.75 -20.01
N VAL A 346 -3.60 16.63 -18.71
CA VAL A 346 -4.33 15.62 -17.91
C VAL A 346 -5.84 15.81 -18.06
N GLY A 347 -6.54 14.72 -18.43
CA GLY A 347 -7.96 14.73 -18.78
C GLY A 347 -8.23 14.73 -20.28
N ASP A 348 -7.24 15.08 -21.11
CA ASP A 348 -7.29 14.87 -22.57
C ASP A 348 -6.57 13.54 -22.91
N TRP A 349 -7.30 12.45 -22.85
CA TRP A 349 -6.76 11.11 -23.03
C TRP A 349 -6.59 10.68 -24.50
N ARG A 350 -6.59 11.62 -25.44
CA ARG A 350 -6.21 11.33 -26.83
C ARG A 350 -4.70 11.17 -26.91
N VAL A 351 -4.23 10.19 -27.69
CA VAL A 351 -2.80 10.00 -27.92
C VAL A 351 -2.22 11.20 -28.66
N ASN A 352 -1.12 11.76 -28.15
CA ASN A 352 -0.42 12.88 -28.79
C ASN A 352 0.18 12.44 -30.13
N THR A 353 -0.39 12.96 -31.25
CA THR A 353 0.02 12.56 -32.61
C THR A 353 1.34 13.18 -33.05
N THR A 354 1.89 14.16 -32.36
CA THR A 354 3.24 14.69 -32.65
C THR A 354 4.30 13.63 -32.29
N THR A 355 4.17 13.00 -31.12
CA THR A 355 5.11 11.94 -30.68
C THR A 355 4.71 10.57 -31.18
N HIS A 356 3.41 10.31 -31.34
CA HIS A 356 2.85 9.04 -31.82
C HIS A 356 2.03 9.25 -33.10
N PRO A 357 2.66 9.37 -34.29
CA PRO A 357 1.98 9.75 -35.55
C PRO A 357 0.84 8.82 -35.99
N THR A 358 0.82 7.56 -35.52
CA THR A 358 -0.27 6.60 -35.77
C THR A 358 -1.55 6.94 -34.98
N GLY A 359 -1.50 7.88 -34.04
CA GLY A 359 -2.61 8.18 -33.13
C GLY A 359 -2.97 7.08 -32.15
N ASP A 360 -2.04 6.16 -31.91
CA ASP A 360 -2.16 5.08 -30.92
C ASP A 360 -0.80 4.63 -30.38
N LEU A 361 -0.84 3.77 -29.35
CA LEU A 361 0.34 3.17 -28.71
C LEU A 361 0.58 1.72 -29.15
N LEU A 362 -0.12 1.24 -30.19
CA LEU A 362 0.03 -0.14 -30.67
C LEU A 362 1.44 -0.49 -31.11
N PRO A 363 2.24 0.39 -31.74
CA PRO A 363 3.60 0.07 -32.10
C PRO A 363 4.45 -0.39 -30.91
N ILE A 364 4.41 0.34 -29.79
CA ILE A 364 5.16 -0.03 -28.58
C ILE A 364 4.50 -1.19 -27.82
N ALA A 365 3.16 -1.23 -27.70
CA ALA A 365 2.44 -2.31 -27.06
C ALA A 365 2.75 -3.67 -27.74
N ASN A 366 2.73 -3.70 -29.08
CA ASN A 366 3.06 -4.90 -29.86
C ASN A 366 4.52 -5.33 -29.67
N ALA A 367 5.46 -4.40 -29.62
CA ALA A 367 6.87 -4.70 -29.37
C ALA A 367 7.07 -5.32 -27.98
N VAL A 368 6.44 -4.77 -26.97
CA VAL A 368 6.47 -5.28 -25.58
C VAL A 368 5.91 -6.70 -25.51
N HIS A 369 4.72 -6.92 -26.07
CA HIS A 369 4.07 -8.25 -26.06
C HIS A 369 4.85 -9.28 -26.90
N LYS A 370 5.46 -8.86 -28.02
CA LYS A 370 6.33 -9.73 -28.80
C LYS A 370 7.55 -10.20 -28.02
N ALA A 371 8.04 -9.38 -27.08
CA ALA A 371 9.11 -9.75 -26.16
C ALA A 371 8.64 -10.62 -24.99
N GLY A 372 7.34 -10.94 -24.87
CA GLY A 372 6.77 -11.73 -23.79
C GLY A 372 6.60 -10.95 -22.48
N LEU A 373 6.58 -9.64 -22.54
CA LEU A 373 6.53 -8.73 -21.39
C LEU A 373 5.14 -8.11 -21.21
N LYS A 374 4.87 -7.58 -19.99
CA LYS A 374 3.68 -6.81 -19.68
C LYS A 374 3.87 -5.36 -20.09
N PHE A 375 2.83 -4.75 -20.63
CA PHE A 375 2.80 -3.33 -20.97
C PHE A 375 2.11 -2.53 -19.86
N LEU A 376 2.86 -1.64 -19.20
CA LEU A 376 2.37 -0.70 -18.20
C LEU A 376 2.16 0.67 -18.83
N LEU A 377 0.98 1.28 -18.56
CA LEU A 377 0.67 2.62 -18.98
C LEU A 377 0.17 3.47 -17.83
N TRP A 378 0.67 4.70 -17.73
CA TRP A 378 0.34 5.71 -16.74
C TRP A 378 -0.97 6.43 -17.05
N PHE A 379 -1.77 6.71 -15.98
CA PHE A 379 -2.99 7.49 -16.00
C PHE A 379 -3.12 8.34 -14.73
N GLU A 380 -3.80 9.49 -14.85
CA GLU A 380 -4.27 10.30 -13.70
C GLU A 380 -5.76 10.63 -13.90
N PRO A 381 -6.66 9.64 -13.72
CA PRO A 381 -8.05 9.74 -14.13
C PRO A 381 -8.91 10.62 -13.22
N GLU A 382 -8.41 10.97 -12.03
CA GLU A 382 -9.13 11.81 -11.08
C GLU A 382 -8.91 13.31 -11.32
N ARG A 383 -7.85 13.69 -12.05
CA ARG A 383 -7.57 15.08 -12.38
C ARG A 383 -8.00 15.41 -13.82
N MET A 384 -8.56 16.60 -14.00
CA MET A 384 -8.99 17.12 -15.30
C MET A 384 -8.66 18.60 -15.41
N THR A 385 -7.80 18.94 -16.36
CA THR A 385 -7.42 20.33 -16.66
C THR A 385 -8.34 20.94 -17.75
N ASP A 386 -8.15 22.23 -18.03
CA ASP A 386 -8.94 22.94 -19.06
C ASP A 386 -8.71 22.41 -20.48
N SER A 387 -7.67 21.60 -20.70
CA SER A 387 -7.39 20.97 -22.00
C SER A 387 -8.37 19.83 -22.35
N ALA A 388 -9.10 19.30 -21.38
CA ALA A 388 -9.99 18.15 -21.58
C ALA A 388 -11.17 18.50 -22.50
N PRO A 389 -11.31 17.85 -23.68
CA PRO A 389 -12.35 18.20 -24.67
C PRO A 389 -13.77 18.05 -24.15
N ILE A 390 -14.01 17.12 -23.22
CA ILE A 390 -15.32 16.83 -22.64
C ILE A 390 -15.93 18.04 -21.93
N LEU A 391 -15.11 18.95 -21.41
CA LEU A 391 -15.58 20.15 -20.70
C LEU A 391 -16.36 21.12 -21.59
N LYS A 392 -16.25 21.03 -22.93
CA LYS A 392 -17.04 21.82 -23.86
C LYS A 392 -18.51 21.42 -23.86
N THR A 393 -18.82 20.17 -23.55
CA THR A 393 -20.19 19.62 -23.55
C THR A 393 -20.69 19.29 -22.12
N HIS A 394 -19.78 18.94 -21.23
CA HIS A 394 -20.08 18.53 -19.85
C HIS A 394 -19.17 19.23 -18.86
N PRO A 395 -19.32 20.56 -18.65
CA PRO A 395 -18.51 21.30 -17.67
C PRO A 395 -18.79 20.85 -16.24
N ASP A 396 -19.94 20.24 -15.97
CA ASP A 396 -20.38 19.67 -14.70
C ASP A 396 -19.68 18.37 -14.31
N TYR A 397 -18.93 17.73 -15.23
CA TYR A 397 -18.12 16.55 -14.92
C TYR A 397 -16.88 16.86 -14.08
N ARG A 398 -16.64 18.13 -13.81
CA ARG A 398 -15.48 18.60 -13.04
C ARG A 398 -15.88 19.49 -11.85
N ARG A 399 -15.20 19.31 -10.72
CA ARG A 399 -15.22 20.20 -9.55
C ARG A 399 -13.81 20.72 -9.28
N GLY A 400 -13.56 22.00 -9.47
CA GLY A 400 -12.19 22.51 -9.51
C GLY A 400 -11.37 21.82 -10.60
N GLN A 401 -10.33 21.07 -10.22
CA GLN A 401 -9.57 20.19 -11.14
C GLN A 401 -9.86 18.71 -10.94
N LEU A 402 -10.85 18.35 -10.15
CA LEU A 402 -11.25 16.96 -9.93
C LEU A 402 -12.37 16.55 -10.88
N VAL A 403 -12.26 15.35 -11.48
CA VAL A 403 -13.40 14.66 -12.06
C VAL A 403 -14.40 14.37 -10.94
N ASP A 404 -15.66 14.74 -11.14
CA ASP A 404 -16.71 14.52 -10.13
C ASP A 404 -17.12 13.03 -10.09
N TYR A 405 -16.37 12.22 -9.37
CA TYR A 405 -16.71 10.80 -9.17
C TYR A 405 -17.98 10.58 -8.36
N GLY A 406 -18.51 11.63 -7.72
CA GLY A 406 -19.85 11.62 -7.13
C GLY A 406 -20.99 11.76 -8.15
N ASN A 407 -20.68 12.21 -9.36
CA ASN A 407 -21.61 12.27 -10.50
C ASN A 407 -21.53 10.93 -11.29
N PRO A 408 -22.59 10.13 -11.36
CA PRO A 408 -22.57 8.83 -12.05
C PRO A 408 -22.19 8.92 -13.53
N ASP A 409 -22.59 10.00 -14.23
CA ASP A 409 -22.32 10.18 -15.65
C ASP A 409 -20.85 10.54 -15.88
N ALA A 410 -20.26 11.38 -15.03
CA ALA A 410 -18.83 11.68 -15.07
C ALA A 410 -17.98 10.43 -14.77
N LEU A 411 -18.38 9.65 -13.76
CA LEU A 411 -17.72 8.38 -13.44
C LEU A 411 -17.79 7.40 -14.62
N LYS A 412 -18.97 7.26 -15.21
CA LYS A 412 -19.14 6.40 -16.39
C LYS A 412 -18.30 6.85 -17.57
N TRP A 413 -18.27 8.16 -17.86
CA TRP A 413 -17.45 8.72 -18.92
C TRP A 413 -15.97 8.39 -18.76
N ILE A 414 -15.40 8.59 -17.57
CA ILE A 414 -13.99 8.29 -17.33
C ILE A 414 -13.70 6.79 -17.37
N GLN A 415 -14.62 5.95 -16.87
CA GLN A 415 -14.53 4.49 -17.00
C GLN A 415 -14.49 4.07 -18.47
N ASP A 416 -15.46 4.52 -19.27
CA ASP A 416 -15.53 4.18 -20.70
C ASP A 416 -14.26 4.65 -21.45
N THR A 417 -13.75 5.82 -21.12
CA THR A 417 -12.54 6.38 -21.72
C THR A 417 -11.30 5.53 -21.41
N ILE A 418 -11.03 5.31 -20.12
CA ILE A 418 -9.81 4.59 -19.69
C ILE A 418 -9.90 3.10 -20.04
N TYR A 419 -11.06 2.46 -19.85
CA TYR A 419 -11.25 1.05 -20.20
C TYR A 419 -11.17 0.81 -21.71
N GLY A 420 -11.61 1.80 -22.52
CA GLY A 420 -11.42 1.79 -23.98
C GLY A 420 -9.94 1.78 -24.36
N ILE A 421 -9.12 2.61 -23.69
CA ILE A 421 -7.67 2.67 -23.92
C ILE A 421 -7.00 1.36 -23.49
N ILE A 422 -7.38 0.83 -22.32
CA ILE A 422 -6.88 -0.48 -21.83
C ILE A 422 -7.16 -1.57 -22.85
N THR A 423 -8.39 -1.65 -23.34
CA THR A 423 -8.81 -2.65 -24.33
C THR A 423 -8.06 -2.49 -25.66
N LYS A 424 -8.01 -1.26 -26.19
CA LYS A 424 -7.39 -0.98 -27.50
C LYS A 424 -5.90 -1.35 -27.51
N HIS A 425 -5.17 -0.97 -26.45
CA HIS A 425 -3.72 -1.15 -26.39
C HIS A 425 -3.29 -2.38 -25.62
N ARG A 426 -4.25 -3.19 -25.13
CA ARG A 426 -3.99 -4.43 -24.36
C ARG A 426 -3.06 -4.17 -23.18
N ILE A 427 -3.42 -3.17 -22.36
CA ILE A 427 -2.65 -2.78 -21.18
C ILE A 427 -2.73 -3.90 -20.14
N ASP A 428 -1.57 -4.40 -19.69
CA ASP A 428 -1.46 -5.44 -18.66
C ASP A 428 -1.35 -4.86 -17.26
N VAL A 429 -0.76 -3.66 -17.14
CA VAL A 429 -0.59 -2.97 -15.86
C VAL A 429 -1.12 -1.54 -15.99
N TYR A 430 -2.19 -1.27 -15.28
CA TYR A 430 -2.75 0.07 -15.13
C TYR A 430 -2.00 0.79 -14.00
N ARG A 431 -1.29 1.88 -14.31
CA ARG A 431 -0.68 2.74 -13.31
C ARG A 431 -1.56 3.95 -13.07
N GLN A 432 -2.07 4.06 -11.83
CA GLN A 432 -2.77 5.25 -11.38
C GLN A 432 -1.82 6.19 -10.65
N ASP A 433 -1.84 7.46 -11.04
CA ASP A 433 -1.19 8.54 -10.30
C ASP A 433 -2.22 9.59 -9.88
N PHE A 434 -1.83 10.47 -8.93
CA PHE A 434 -2.65 11.57 -8.48
C PHE A 434 -1.80 12.72 -7.93
N ASN A 435 -1.65 13.78 -8.73
CA ASN A 435 -0.68 14.86 -8.49
C ASN A 435 -1.32 16.17 -8.01
N MET A 436 -2.32 16.07 -7.14
CA MET A 436 -2.92 17.24 -6.48
C MET A 436 -3.45 16.90 -5.09
N ASP A 437 -3.70 17.91 -4.28
CA ASP A 437 -4.38 17.80 -2.99
C ASP A 437 -5.89 18.02 -3.18
N PRO A 438 -6.73 16.99 -3.07
CA PRO A 438 -8.17 17.13 -3.32
C PRO A 438 -8.92 17.79 -2.15
N GLY A 439 -8.39 17.75 -0.94
CA GLY A 439 -9.03 18.29 0.27
C GLY A 439 -9.50 19.75 0.14
N PRO A 440 -8.70 20.68 -0.40
CA PRO A 440 -9.16 22.03 -0.66
C PRO A 440 -10.38 22.11 -1.57
N VAL A 441 -10.42 21.29 -2.65
CA VAL A 441 -11.57 21.26 -3.57
C VAL A 441 -12.81 20.77 -2.86
N TRP A 442 -12.74 19.65 -2.14
CA TRP A 442 -13.90 19.13 -1.40
C TRP A 442 -14.47 20.16 -0.41
N ARG A 443 -13.58 20.91 0.29
CA ARG A 443 -14.01 21.97 1.23
C ARG A 443 -14.73 23.13 0.56
N THR A 444 -14.48 23.41 -0.71
CA THR A 444 -15.13 24.49 -1.43
C THR A 444 -16.47 24.11 -2.07
N VAL A 445 -16.68 22.81 -2.33
CA VAL A 445 -17.90 22.33 -2.99
C VAL A 445 -18.97 21.85 -2.02
N ASP A 446 -18.60 21.52 -0.77
CA ASP A 446 -19.54 21.14 0.26
C ASP A 446 -20.36 22.36 0.76
N ALA A 447 -21.69 22.25 0.78
CA ALA A 447 -22.54 23.17 1.50
C ALA A 447 -22.32 23.05 3.01
N ALA A 448 -22.74 24.06 3.78
CA ALA A 448 -22.52 24.11 5.23
C ALA A 448 -23.10 22.90 5.98
N ASP A 449 -24.20 22.33 5.50
CA ASP A 449 -24.88 21.16 6.04
C ASP A 449 -24.54 19.86 5.26
N ARG A 450 -23.45 19.87 4.48
CA ARG A 450 -23.00 18.74 3.66
C ARG A 450 -21.49 18.46 3.80
N VAL A 451 -20.84 18.98 4.84
CA VAL A 451 -19.39 18.86 5.04
C VAL A 451 -18.94 17.42 5.15
N GLY A 452 -18.07 17.00 4.25
CA GLY A 452 -17.53 15.62 4.13
C GLY A 452 -18.25 14.78 3.09
N ILE A 453 -19.35 15.24 2.49
CA ILE A 453 -20.08 14.46 1.46
C ILE A 453 -19.35 14.43 0.13
N ALA A 454 -18.73 15.54 -0.29
CA ALA A 454 -17.96 15.56 -1.54
C ALA A 454 -16.79 14.56 -1.48
N GLU A 455 -16.07 14.54 -0.36
CA GLU A 455 -15.01 13.56 -0.12
C GLU A 455 -15.55 12.13 -0.12
N ALA A 456 -16.60 11.84 0.66
CA ALA A 456 -17.18 10.50 0.78
C ALA A 456 -17.64 9.95 -0.58
N LYS A 457 -18.27 10.78 -1.40
CA LYS A 457 -18.73 10.40 -2.76
C LYS A 457 -17.56 10.18 -3.72
N HIS A 458 -16.57 11.08 -3.69
CA HIS A 458 -15.39 10.96 -4.56
C HIS A 458 -14.63 9.66 -4.27
N ILE A 459 -14.33 9.39 -2.99
CA ILE A 459 -13.61 8.18 -2.57
C ILE A 459 -14.42 6.91 -2.92
N ALA A 460 -15.72 6.90 -2.67
CA ALA A 460 -16.57 5.77 -3.06
C ALA A 460 -16.60 5.55 -4.58
N GLY A 461 -16.63 6.63 -5.37
CA GLY A 461 -16.55 6.59 -6.83
C GLY A 461 -15.21 6.06 -7.33
N MET A 462 -14.10 6.48 -6.72
CA MET A 462 -12.76 5.97 -7.03
C MET A 462 -12.65 4.46 -6.73
N TYR A 463 -13.15 4.00 -5.58
CA TYR A 463 -13.18 2.56 -5.29
C TYR A 463 -13.99 1.80 -6.32
N ARG A 464 -15.16 2.31 -6.71
CA ARG A 464 -15.98 1.71 -7.78
C ARG A 464 -15.22 1.66 -9.11
N PHE A 465 -14.54 2.74 -9.51
CA PHE A 465 -13.73 2.77 -10.71
C PHE A 465 -12.70 1.64 -10.73
N LEU A 466 -11.97 1.42 -9.62
CA LEU A 466 -10.94 0.38 -9.53
C LEU A 466 -11.54 -1.04 -9.42
N ASP A 467 -12.64 -1.20 -8.68
CA ASP A 467 -13.30 -2.49 -8.49
C ASP A 467 -13.97 -2.95 -9.80
N ASP A 468 -14.64 -2.05 -10.55
CA ASP A 468 -15.24 -2.33 -11.85
C ASP A 468 -14.15 -2.63 -12.91
N MET A 469 -12.98 -1.97 -12.83
CA MET A 469 -11.83 -2.28 -13.70
C MET A 469 -11.38 -3.74 -13.50
N ARG A 470 -11.22 -4.18 -12.26
CA ARG A 470 -10.83 -5.56 -11.96
C ARG A 470 -11.92 -6.57 -12.35
N ALA A 471 -13.18 -6.22 -12.19
CA ALA A 471 -14.30 -7.08 -12.63
C ALA A 471 -14.29 -7.25 -14.16
N ARG A 472 -13.99 -6.18 -14.90
CA ARG A 472 -13.95 -6.20 -16.36
C ARG A 472 -12.67 -6.84 -16.93
N PHE A 473 -11.53 -6.62 -16.24
CA PHE A 473 -10.21 -7.10 -16.64
C PHE A 473 -9.57 -7.88 -15.48
N PRO A 474 -9.97 -9.16 -15.26
CA PRO A 474 -9.58 -9.90 -14.05
C PRO A 474 -8.07 -10.10 -13.88
N ASP A 475 -7.30 -10.09 -14.96
CA ASP A 475 -5.85 -10.28 -14.95
C ASP A 475 -5.05 -8.97 -15.00
N ILE A 476 -5.73 -7.80 -15.02
CA ILE A 476 -5.04 -6.51 -15.01
C ILE A 476 -4.36 -6.28 -13.67
N LEU A 477 -3.12 -5.89 -13.71
CA LEU A 477 -2.40 -5.42 -12.53
C LEU A 477 -2.66 -3.93 -12.32
N GLN A 478 -2.71 -3.51 -11.07
CA GLN A 478 -2.84 -2.09 -10.71
C GLN A 478 -1.61 -1.66 -9.93
N GLU A 479 -0.91 -0.65 -10.42
CA GLU A 479 0.17 0.03 -9.71
C GLU A 479 -0.36 1.39 -9.23
N ASN A 480 -0.10 1.73 -7.97
CA ASN A 480 -0.60 2.95 -7.36
C ASN A 480 0.51 3.95 -7.06
N CYS A 481 0.32 5.15 -7.54
CA CYS A 481 1.09 6.35 -7.21
C CYS A 481 0.12 7.48 -6.83
N ALA A 482 0.59 8.40 -6.01
CA ALA A 482 -0.11 9.66 -5.75
C ALA A 482 0.92 10.77 -5.46
N SER A 483 1.75 11.12 -6.44
CA SER A 483 3.03 11.81 -6.28
C SER A 483 3.91 11.01 -5.29
N GLY A 484 4.16 9.76 -5.60
CA GLY A 484 4.74 8.78 -4.67
C GLY A 484 3.71 8.19 -3.70
N GLY A 485 4.15 7.84 -2.50
CA GLY A 485 3.39 7.06 -1.50
C GLY A 485 2.41 7.86 -0.66
N ARG A 486 1.65 8.80 -1.23
CA ARG A 486 0.69 9.62 -0.45
C ARG A 486 -0.70 9.00 -0.30
N ARG A 487 -0.93 7.80 -0.90
CA ARG A 487 -2.17 7.02 -0.80
C ARG A 487 -1.87 5.56 -0.47
N ILE A 488 -1.26 5.34 0.70
CA ILE A 488 -0.99 4.01 1.26
C ILE A 488 -1.95 3.83 2.44
N ASP A 489 -3.02 3.08 2.22
CA ASP A 489 -4.02 2.74 3.23
C ASP A 489 -4.63 1.36 2.93
N MET A 490 -5.42 0.80 3.86
CA MET A 490 -5.96 -0.56 3.76
C MET A 490 -6.86 -0.76 2.53
N GLU A 491 -7.61 0.26 2.10
CA GLU A 491 -8.52 0.15 0.96
C GLU A 491 -7.76 0.15 -0.37
N MET A 492 -6.75 1.01 -0.50
CA MET A 492 -5.91 0.99 -1.70
C MET A 492 -5.08 -0.28 -1.77
N ILE A 493 -4.52 -0.77 -0.63
CA ILE A 493 -3.76 -2.03 -0.59
C ILE A 493 -4.60 -3.21 -1.06
N ALA A 494 -5.91 -3.21 -0.77
CA ALA A 494 -6.81 -4.25 -1.27
C ALA A 494 -7.08 -4.16 -2.79
N ARG A 495 -6.70 -3.07 -3.46
CA ARG A 495 -6.97 -2.83 -4.88
C ARG A 495 -5.72 -2.81 -5.75
N ALA A 496 -4.60 -2.29 -5.25
CA ALA A 496 -3.37 -2.17 -6.02
C ALA A 496 -2.35 -3.27 -5.68
N HIS A 497 -1.65 -3.77 -6.70
CA HIS A 497 -0.69 -4.87 -6.59
C HIS A 497 0.72 -4.40 -6.21
N THR A 498 1.10 -3.20 -6.65
CA THR A 498 2.42 -2.60 -6.39
C THR A 498 2.24 -1.10 -6.18
N TYR A 499 3.18 -0.49 -5.48
CA TYR A 499 3.14 0.92 -5.12
C TYR A 499 4.43 1.63 -5.46
N CYS A 500 4.33 2.82 -6.07
CA CYS A 500 5.41 3.79 -6.03
C CYS A 500 5.47 4.38 -4.61
N ARG A 501 6.57 4.11 -3.89
CA ARG A 501 6.69 4.50 -2.48
C ARG A 501 7.04 5.96 -2.27
N SER A 502 7.82 6.58 -3.19
CA SER A 502 8.17 8.00 -3.11
C SER A 502 8.74 8.49 -4.42
N ASP A 503 8.39 9.71 -4.83
CA ASP A 503 9.00 10.40 -5.98
C ASP A 503 10.30 11.13 -5.60
N TYR A 504 10.82 10.96 -4.39
CA TYR A 504 12.07 11.58 -3.96
C TYR A 504 13.26 11.20 -4.86
N TYR A 505 13.20 10.02 -5.45
CA TYR A 505 14.26 9.47 -6.31
C TYR A 505 14.26 10.05 -7.73
N ILE A 506 13.16 10.66 -8.17
CA ILE A 506 12.99 11.12 -9.56
C ILE A 506 13.80 12.40 -9.79
N GLY A 507 14.63 12.39 -10.84
CA GLY A 507 15.35 13.58 -11.33
C GLY A 507 16.37 14.17 -10.36
N ARG A 508 16.76 13.44 -9.31
CA ARG A 508 17.73 13.92 -8.32
C ARG A 508 19.14 13.41 -8.60
N LYS A 509 20.14 14.24 -8.25
CA LYS A 509 21.53 13.79 -8.22
C LYS A 509 21.69 12.74 -7.11
N PRO A 510 22.62 11.76 -7.27
CA PRO A 510 22.91 10.79 -6.24
C PRO A 510 23.26 11.47 -4.93
N LYS A 511 22.58 11.05 -3.86
CA LYS A 511 22.89 11.45 -2.49
C LYS A 511 22.61 10.28 -1.58
N ASP A 512 23.44 10.07 -0.58
CA ASP A 512 23.23 9.00 0.40
C ASP A 512 21.87 9.09 1.11
N THR A 513 21.30 10.30 1.23
CA THR A 513 19.92 10.48 1.74
C THR A 513 18.86 9.73 0.93
N ALA A 514 19.02 9.56 -0.40
CA ALA A 514 18.11 8.76 -1.21
C ALA A 514 18.29 7.26 -0.91
N PHE A 515 19.51 6.80 -0.67
CA PHE A 515 19.79 5.40 -0.35
C PHE A 515 19.32 5.05 1.06
N ILE A 516 19.53 5.96 2.04
CA ILE A 516 18.99 5.85 3.40
C ILE A 516 17.44 5.77 3.35
N LEU A 517 16.78 6.62 2.57
CA LEU A 517 15.33 6.55 2.37
C LEU A 517 14.92 5.19 1.77
N GLY A 518 15.67 4.66 0.79
CA GLY A 518 15.43 3.35 0.20
C GLY A 518 15.44 2.22 1.23
N GLN A 519 16.46 2.22 2.10
CA GLN A 519 16.59 1.27 3.21
C GLN A 519 15.44 1.44 4.21
N ASN A 520 15.14 2.69 4.63
CA ASN A 520 14.03 2.98 5.56
C ASN A 520 12.69 2.50 5.01
N ALA A 521 12.37 2.85 3.77
CA ALA A 521 11.12 2.46 3.14
C ALA A 521 10.99 0.93 3.02
N THR A 522 12.09 0.20 2.80
CA THR A 522 12.06 -1.26 2.77
C THR A 522 11.87 -1.84 4.17
N LEU A 523 12.69 -1.44 5.14
CA LEU A 523 12.62 -1.99 6.50
C LEU A 523 11.33 -1.61 7.23
N ASN A 524 10.94 -0.32 7.15
CA ASN A 524 9.88 0.23 7.98
C ASN A 524 8.48 -0.01 7.38
N LEU A 525 8.34 0.05 6.04
CA LEU A 525 7.03 0.06 5.39
C LEU A 525 6.58 -1.33 4.88
N ILE A 526 7.50 -2.24 4.51
CA ILE A 526 7.12 -3.58 3.99
C ILE A 526 6.20 -4.35 4.95
N PRO A 527 6.35 -4.29 6.29
CA PRO A 527 5.42 -4.96 7.18
C PRO A 527 3.95 -4.61 6.94
N TYR A 528 3.67 -3.39 6.47
CA TYR A 528 2.33 -2.88 6.19
C TYR A 528 1.98 -2.92 4.71
N LEU A 529 2.95 -2.71 3.84
CA LEU A 529 2.82 -2.65 2.37
C LEU A 529 3.79 -3.64 1.72
N PRO A 530 3.37 -4.90 1.53
CA PRO A 530 4.27 -5.97 1.07
C PRO A 530 4.96 -5.67 -0.28
N PHE A 531 4.25 -5.05 -1.23
CA PHE A 531 4.75 -4.82 -2.59
C PHE A 531 4.87 -3.34 -2.90
N GLN A 532 6.11 -2.88 -2.93
CA GLN A 532 6.44 -1.48 -3.16
C GLN A 532 7.77 -1.33 -3.88
N GLY A 533 7.93 -0.25 -4.59
CA GLY A 533 9.15 0.04 -5.31
C GLY A 533 9.37 1.51 -5.56
N CYS A 534 10.43 1.77 -6.26
CA CYS A 534 10.73 3.08 -6.78
C CYS A 534 11.64 2.96 -8.00
N GLU A 535 11.77 4.09 -8.69
CA GLU A 535 12.67 4.20 -9.82
C GLU A 535 14.14 4.26 -9.40
N PHE A 536 14.98 3.63 -10.20
CA PHE A 536 16.42 3.50 -9.99
C PHE A 536 17.23 4.72 -10.47
N ASN A 537 16.56 5.82 -10.79
CA ASN A 537 17.13 6.96 -11.54
C ASN A 537 18.23 7.73 -10.81
N CYS A 538 18.40 7.55 -9.50
CA CYS A 538 19.41 8.24 -8.71
C CYS A 538 20.65 7.39 -8.39
N VAL A 539 20.72 6.15 -8.90
CA VAL A 539 21.79 5.20 -8.57
C VAL A 539 22.99 5.38 -9.50
N PRO A 540 24.20 5.69 -8.98
CA PRO A 540 25.41 5.71 -9.79
C PRO A 540 25.72 4.31 -10.35
N VAL A 541 26.09 4.26 -11.63
CA VAL A 541 26.55 3.02 -12.24
C VAL A 541 27.81 2.51 -11.52
N GLY A 542 27.79 1.25 -11.11
CA GLY A 542 28.88 0.62 -10.36
C GLY A 542 28.78 0.74 -8.83
N ASP A 543 27.82 1.49 -8.31
CA ASP A 543 27.59 1.61 -6.85
C ASP A 543 26.59 0.55 -6.36
N ASP A 544 27.09 -0.62 -6.01
CA ASP A 544 26.27 -1.74 -5.52
C ASP A 544 25.53 -1.39 -4.21
N TYR A 545 26.16 -0.61 -3.29
CA TYR A 545 25.51 -0.17 -2.05
C TYR A 545 24.26 0.68 -2.35
N ALA A 546 24.41 1.65 -3.24
CA ALA A 546 23.30 2.49 -3.68
C ALA A 546 22.21 1.66 -4.36
N ALA A 547 22.61 0.75 -5.26
CA ALA A 547 21.68 -0.12 -5.99
C ALA A 547 20.81 -0.95 -5.04
N PHE A 548 21.41 -1.70 -4.12
CA PHE A 548 20.67 -2.59 -3.22
C PHE A 548 19.98 -1.87 -2.07
N SER A 549 20.32 -0.61 -1.79
CA SER A 549 19.51 0.26 -0.93
C SER A 549 18.16 0.63 -1.57
N ILE A 550 18.07 0.65 -2.90
CA ILE A 550 16.86 1.00 -3.65
C ILE A 550 16.05 -0.25 -4.05
N VAL A 551 16.72 -1.34 -4.41
CA VAL A 551 16.06 -2.61 -4.79
C VAL A 551 15.14 -3.08 -3.67
N SER A 552 13.89 -3.33 -4.02
CA SER A 552 12.82 -3.74 -3.09
C SER A 552 11.87 -4.73 -3.78
N SER A 553 10.71 -4.97 -3.20
CA SER A 553 9.74 -5.94 -3.73
C SER A 553 9.22 -5.58 -5.13
N GLY A 554 9.14 -4.29 -5.51
CA GLY A 554 8.65 -3.85 -6.82
C GLY A 554 9.55 -2.76 -7.42
N THR A 555 10.67 -3.12 -8.02
CA THR A 555 11.69 -2.17 -8.48
C THR A 555 11.55 -1.86 -9.97
N VAL A 556 11.82 -0.59 -10.35
CA VAL A 556 11.89 -0.12 -11.73
C VAL A 556 13.33 0.28 -12.02
N ILE A 557 13.99 -0.43 -12.93
CA ILE A 557 15.40 -0.19 -13.30
C ILE A 557 15.44 0.27 -14.75
N THR A 558 15.97 1.46 -15.01
CA THR A 558 16.24 1.91 -16.37
C THR A 558 17.75 1.97 -16.57
N PRO A 559 18.33 1.13 -17.42
CA PRO A 559 19.73 1.24 -17.77
C PRO A 559 20.00 2.59 -18.45
N SER A 560 20.67 3.50 -17.76
CA SER A 560 20.92 4.84 -18.26
C SER A 560 22.20 5.42 -17.67
N ASP A 561 22.71 6.46 -18.32
CA ASP A 561 23.88 7.22 -17.86
C ASP A 561 23.54 8.29 -16.83
N PHE A 562 22.48 8.16 -16.04
CA PHE A 562 22.09 9.09 -14.99
C PHE A 562 21.26 10.31 -15.38
N ASN A 563 20.83 10.47 -16.63
CA ASN A 563 20.16 11.68 -17.10
C ASN A 563 18.68 11.47 -17.44
N GLY A 564 17.88 10.96 -16.47
CA GLY A 564 16.42 10.96 -16.60
C GLY A 564 15.84 9.87 -17.49
N GLY A 565 16.40 8.65 -17.47
CA GLY A 565 15.81 7.48 -18.15
C GLY A 565 16.00 7.50 -19.66
N ILE A 566 17.02 8.14 -20.18
CA ILE A 566 17.37 8.18 -21.60
C ILE A 566 18.80 7.68 -21.75
N ILE A 567 18.97 6.70 -22.62
CA ILE A 567 20.30 6.31 -23.07
C ILE A 567 20.82 7.42 -23.98
N ARG A 568 21.46 8.43 -23.41
CA ARG A 568 22.07 9.53 -24.19
C ARG A 568 23.37 9.13 -24.86
N ARG A 569 24.01 8.09 -24.33
CA ARG A 569 25.19 7.46 -24.90
C ARG A 569 25.05 5.95 -24.80
N LYS A 570 25.75 5.23 -25.64
CA LYS A 570 25.87 3.78 -25.51
C LYS A 570 26.61 3.46 -24.21
N LEU A 571 26.03 2.60 -23.38
CA LEU A 571 26.69 2.10 -22.17
C LEU A 571 27.91 1.24 -22.59
N THR A 572 28.97 1.27 -21.78
CA THR A 572 30.13 0.40 -21.97
C THR A 572 29.76 -1.05 -21.66
N THR A 573 30.62 -1.98 -22.03
CA THR A 573 30.44 -3.41 -21.71
C THR A 573 30.33 -3.64 -20.20
N ASP A 574 31.20 -2.95 -19.41
CA ASP A 574 31.21 -3.12 -17.95
C ASP A 574 29.95 -2.53 -17.31
N GLU A 575 29.48 -1.36 -17.76
CA GLU A 575 28.22 -0.77 -17.30
C GLU A 575 27.03 -1.68 -17.62
N THR A 576 27.00 -2.23 -18.81
CA THR A 576 25.96 -3.20 -19.23
C THR A 576 26.00 -4.46 -18.37
N ALA A 577 27.18 -5.00 -18.10
CA ALA A 577 27.36 -6.16 -17.24
C ALA A 577 26.93 -5.88 -15.80
N TRP A 578 27.21 -4.68 -15.30
CA TRP A 578 26.75 -4.26 -13.98
C TRP A 578 25.22 -4.16 -13.88
N PHE A 579 24.55 -3.49 -14.84
CA PHE A 579 23.08 -3.46 -14.86
C PHE A 579 22.48 -4.86 -14.90
N LYS A 580 23.06 -5.74 -15.77
CA LYS A 580 22.60 -7.11 -15.85
C LYS A 580 22.73 -7.85 -14.52
N LYS A 581 23.85 -7.67 -13.80
CA LYS A 581 24.05 -8.25 -12.46
C LYS A 581 22.99 -7.75 -11.48
N VAL A 582 22.68 -6.45 -11.46
CA VAL A 582 21.64 -5.87 -10.60
C VAL A 582 20.27 -6.48 -10.93
N PHE A 583 19.92 -6.61 -12.21
CA PHE A 583 18.68 -7.25 -12.64
C PHE A 583 18.61 -8.72 -12.23
N ASP A 584 19.68 -9.50 -12.44
CA ASP A 584 19.75 -10.92 -12.08
C ASP A 584 19.49 -11.11 -10.58
N VAL A 585 20.11 -10.29 -9.75
CA VAL A 585 19.93 -10.34 -8.28
C VAL A 585 18.52 -9.89 -7.88
N ALA A 586 18.00 -8.78 -8.42
CA ALA A 586 16.65 -8.31 -8.15
C ALA A 586 15.59 -9.35 -8.55
N ALA A 587 15.76 -9.99 -9.71
CA ALA A 587 14.88 -11.07 -10.16
C ALA A 587 14.95 -12.30 -9.23
N ARG A 588 16.14 -12.63 -8.70
CA ARG A 588 16.33 -13.69 -7.71
C ARG A 588 15.71 -13.38 -6.37
N MET A 589 15.74 -12.12 -5.91
CA MET A 589 15.12 -11.67 -4.66
C MET A 589 13.58 -11.68 -4.75
N LYS A 590 13.02 -11.35 -5.89
CA LYS A 590 11.59 -11.12 -6.12
C LYS A 590 10.65 -12.19 -5.55
N PRO A 591 10.85 -13.52 -5.76
CA PRO A 591 9.95 -14.55 -5.24
C PRO A 591 9.90 -14.61 -3.70
N PHE A 592 10.95 -14.15 -3.02
CA PHE A 592 11.03 -14.21 -1.57
C PHE A 592 10.17 -13.15 -0.88
N TYR A 593 9.87 -12.03 -1.53
CA TYR A 593 8.94 -11.02 -0.99
C TYR A 593 7.49 -11.51 -0.84
N MET A 594 7.15 -12.67 -1.42
CA MET A 594 5.85 -13.34 -1.21
C MET A 594 5.86 -14.28 0.01
N GLY A 595 6.92 -14.30 0.79
CA GLY A 595 7.07 -15.07 2.02
C GLY A 595 7.03 -14.19 3.26
N ASP A 596 7.63 -14.69 4.34
CA ASP A 596 7.73 -13.97 5.59
C ASP A 596 8.78 -12.86 5.51
N PHE A 597 8.42 -11.66 5.90
CA PHE A 597 9.34 -10.56 6.08
C PHE A 597 9.73 -10.44 7.55
N HIS A 598 11.02 -10.54 7.85
CA HIS A 598 11.57 -10.40 9.19
C HIS A 598 12.40 -9.11 9.28
N PRO A 599 11.94 -8.06 9.99
CA PRO A 599 12.80 -6.96 10.36
C PRO A 599 13.92 -7.47 11.28
N LEU A 600 15.18 -7.33 10.85
CA LEU A 600 16.34 -7.77 11.65
C LEU A 600 16.93 -6.62 12.49
N ALA A 601 16.54 -5.39 12.21
CA ALA A 601 16.82 -4.19 12.98
C ALA A 601 15.51 -3.52 13.40
N ASP A 602 15.58 -2.61 14.37
CA ASP A 602 14.47 -1.73 14.68
C ASP A 602 14.25 -0.74 13.53
N GLU A 603 13.09 -0.08 13.51
CA GLU A 603 12.80 0.95 12.52
C GLU A 603 13.88 2.02 12.50
N THR A 604 14.37 2.36 11.32
CA THR A 604 15.47 3.30 11.16
C THR A 604 14.99 4.67 10.70
N GLY A 605 15.61 5.71 11.24
CA GLY A 605 15.39 7.10 10.86
C GLY A 605 16.35 7.58 9.77
N ALA A 606 16.41 8.90 9.58
CA ALA A 606 17.27 9.54 8.58
C ALA A 606 18.76 9.57 8.94
N GLY A 607 19.14 9.10 10.14
CA GLY A 607 20.55 9.07 10.60
C GLY A 607 21.42 8.12 9.78
N ASP A 608 22.70 8.45 9.64
CA ASP A 608 23.71 7.65 8.93
C ASP A 608 24.57 6.80 9.89
N ASP A 609 24.21 6.75 11.16
CA ASP A 609 24.97 6.15 12.27
C ASP A 609 24.44 4.79 12.73
N VAL A 610 23.62 4.12 11.92
CA VAL A 610 22.95 2.87 12.28
C VAL A 610 23.22 1.75 11.28
N TRP A 611 22.94 0.52 11.73
CA TRP A 611 22.76 -0.65 10.86
C TRP A 611 21.29 -0.78 10.44
N CYS A 612 21.07 -1.19 9.19
CA CYS A 612 19.74 -1.50 8.66
C CYS A 612 19.77 -2.92 8.08
N ALA A 613 18.81 -3.76 8.43
CA ALA A 613 18.80 -5.15 7.97
C ALA A 613 17.40 -5.75 7.96
N TRP A 614 17.15 -6.63 6.99
CA TRP A 614 15.91 -7.43 6.89
C TRP A 614 16.18 -8.78 6.21
N GLN A 615 15.24 -9.68 6.39
CA GLN A 615 15.22 -11.00 5.79
C GLN A 615 13.86 -11.25 5.14
N CYS A 616 13.87 -11.94 4.00
CA CYS A 616 12.69 -12.54 3.41
C CYS A 616 12.86 -14.06 3.37
N ASP A 617 11.95 -14.79 4.00
CA ASP A 617 11.98 -16.25 4.11
C ASP A 617 10.79 -16.89 3.38
N ARG A 618 11.03 -17.98 2.67
CA ARG A 618 10.02 -18.79 1.99
C ARG A 618 10.09 -20.21 2.54
N PRO A 619 9.35 -20.48 3.64
CA PRO A 619 9.34 -21.81 4.26
C PRO A 619 8.92 -22.92 3.30
N ASP A 620 8.00 -22.63 2.38
CA ASP A 620 7.54 -23.54 1.32
C ASP A 620 8.64 -23.88 0.29
N LEU A 621 9.58 -22.96 0.05
CA LEU A 621 10.76 -23.16 -0.80
C LEU A 621 11.99 -23.60 0.01
N LYS A 622 11.90 -23.67 1.34
CA LYS A 622 13.01 -23.95 2.27
C LYS A 622 14.24 -23.07 2.02
N SER A 623 14.02 -21.81 1.69
CA SER A 623 15.07 -20.89 1.26
C SER A 623 14.65 -19.44 1.49
N GLY A 624 15.63 -18.55 1.51
CA GLY A 624 15.41 -17.12 1.70
C GLY A 624 16.63 -16.29 1.33
N PHE A 625 16.54 -15.00 1.62
CA PHE A 625 17.68 -14.10 1.60
C PHE A 625 17.65 -13.18 2.83
N ALA A 626 18.83 -12.69 3.22
CA ALA A 626 18.98 -11.61 4.18
C ALA A 626 19.95 -10.57 3.64
N ILE A 627 19.66 -9.30 3.93
CA ILE A 627 20.50 -8.18 3.52
C ILE A 627 20.77 -7.27 4.72
N PHE A 628 22.02 -6.84 4.83
CA PHE A 628 22.56 -6.08 5.94
C PHE A 628 23.31 -4.87 5.40
N PHE A 629 23.03 -3.69 5.93
CA PHE A 629 23.71 -2.45 5.58
C PHE A 629 24.35 -1.85 6.82
N ARG A 630 25.64 -1.52 6.72
CA ARG A 630 26.30 -0.61 7.63
C ARG A 630 26.34 0.77 6.99
N ARG A 631 25.63 1.74 7.55
CA ARG A 631 25.66 3.12 7.08
C ARG A 631 27.00 3.78 7.36
N GLY A 632 27.27 4.92 6.69
CA GLY A 632 28.59 5.54 6.66
C GLY A 632 29.16 5.94 8.01
N ALA A 633 28.32 6.42 8.94
CA ALA A 633 28.73 6.88 10.26
C ALA A 633 28.48 5.84 11.38
N ALA A 634 28.00 4.63 11.07
CA ALA A 634 27.80 3.60 12.07
C ALA A 634 29.14 3.16 12.69
N LYS A 635 29.22 3.20 14.04
CA LYS A 635 30.47 2.96 14.77
C LYS A 635 30.81 1.48 14.87
N GLU A 636 29.82 0.61 15.06
CA GLU A 636 30.03 -0.83 15.20
C GLU A 636 30.52 -1.42 13.88
N GLU A 637 31.66 -2.12 13.90
CA GLU A 637 32.23 -2.76 12.71
C GLU A 637 31.60 -4.11 12.43
N SER A 638 31.06 -4.76 13.44
CA SER A 638 30.46 -6.10 13.39
C SER A 638 29.17 -6.13 14.21
N ARG A 639 28.18 -6.88 13.72
CA ARG A 639 26.91 -7.07 14.42
C ARG A 639 26.33 -8.45 14.15
N THR A 640 25.75 -9.07 15.19
CA THR A 640 25.03 -10.34 15.07
C THR A 640 23.54 -10.08 14.94
N PHE A 641 22.91 -10.74 13.97
CA PHE A 641 21.47 -10.65 13.71
C PHE A 641 20.80 -12.00 13.90
N GLU A 642 19.64 -12.02 14.53
CA GLU A 642 18.85 -13.24 14.69
C GLU A 642 17.90 -13.38 13.48
N LEU A 643 18.16 -14.39 12.61
CA LEU A 643 17.32 -14.70 11.46
C LEU A 643 16.10 -15.54 11.89
N GLY A 644 14.93 -15.15 11.35
CA GLY A 644 13.67 -15.87 11.57
C GLY A 644 13.53 -17.12 10.69
N GLY A 645 12.65 -18.05 11.05
CA GLY A 645 12.33 -19.22 10.21
C GLY A 645 13.43 -20.29 10.11
N ILE A 646 14.61 -20.10 10.71
CA ILE A 646 15.76 -21.01 10.61
C ILE A 646 15.63 -22.18 11.58
N THR A 647 15.71 -23.41 11.04
CA THR A 647 15.70 -24.65 11.82
C THR A 647 17.10 -24.93 12.40
N PRO A 648 17.30 -24.89 13.75
CA PRO A 648 18.65 -24.95 14.34
C PRO A 648 19.47 -26.19 14.00
N ASN A 649 18.82 -27.34 13.84
CA ASN A 649 19.49 -28.62 13.58
C ASN A 649 19.64 -28.96 12.08
N ALA A 650 19.16 -28.10 11.16
CA ALA A 650 19.32 -28.28 9.74
C ALA A 650 20.69 -27.76 9.27
N LYS A 651 21.11 -28.20 8.09
CA LYS A 651 22.25 -27.64 7.37
C LYS A 651 21.77 -26.73 6.25
N TYR A 652 22.46 -25.65 6.02
CA TYR A 652 22.12 -24.65 5.01
C TYR A 652 23.31 -24.38 4.10
N GLU A 653 23.06 -24.37 2.80
CA GLU A 653 23.98 -23.74 1.85
C GLU A 653 23.71 -22.23 1.88
N VAL A 654 24.74 -21.44 2.08
CA VAL A 654 24.71 -19.98 2.08
C VAL A 654 25.59 -19.48 0.96
N GLU A 655 25.03 -18.63 0.09
CA GLU A 655 25.70 -17.96 -1.02
C GLU A 655 25.70 -16.45 -0.79
N CYS A 656 26.87 -15.86 -0.75
CA CYS A 656 27.03 -14.41 -0.62
C CYS A 656 26.96 -13.72 -1.99
N TYR A 657 26.72 -12.41 -1.96
CA TYR A 657 26.64 -11.55 -3.16
C TYR A 657 27.91 -11.58 -4.04
N ASP A 658 29.08 -11.80 -3.46
CA ASP A 658 30.36 -11.97 -4.16
C ASP A 658 30.51 -13.33 -4.86
N GLY A 659 29.52 -14.22 -4.73
CA GLY A 659 29.52 -15.56 -5.28
C GLY A 659 30.16 -16.62 -4.38
N SER A 660 30.71 -16.25 -3.23
CA SER A 660 31.26 -17.22 -2.26
C SER A 660 30.15 -18.07 -1.66
N LYS A 661 30.45 -19.37 -1.44
CA LYS A 661 29.50 -20.33 -0.90
C LYS A 661 30.10 -21.07 0.29
N LYS A 662 29.27 -21.32 1.30
CA LYS A 662 29.62 -22.16 2.43
C LYS A 662 28.42 -22.95 2.91
N THR A 663 28.68 -24.07 3.59
CA THR A 663 27.67 -24.84 4.32
C THR A 663 27.80 -24.52 5.80
N VAL A 664 26.68 -24.15 6.43
CA VAL A 664 26.62 -23.80 7.85
C VAL A 664 25.54 -24.59 8.57
N GLY A 665 25.68 -24.75 9.90
CA GLY A 665 24.61 -25.25 10.76
C GLY A 665 23.50 -24.21 10.93
N GLY A 666 22.26 -24.67 11.15
CA GLY A 666 21.13 -23.77 11.36
C GLY A 666 21.31 -22.87 12.58
N SER A 667 21.94 -23.32 13.65
CA SER A 667 22.24 -22.48 14.83
C SER A 667 23.20 -21.33 14.49
N GLU A 668 24.18 -21.55 13.59
CA GLU A 668 25.09 -20.51 13.09
C GLU A 668 24.34 -19.54 12.18
N LEU A 669 23.54 -20.06 11.26
CA LEU A 669 22.75 -19.20 10.35
C LEU A 669 21.72 -18.37 11.12
N ARG A 670 21.09 -18.94 12.14
CA ARG A 670 20.14 -18.21 12.99
C ARG A 670 20.78 -17.00 13.67
N ASN A 671 22.03 -17.12 14.10
CA ASN A 671 22.78 -16.05 14.76
C ASN A 671 23.89 -15.56 13.82
N TRP A 672 23.49 -14.93 12.72
CA TRP A 672 24.41 -14.53 11.67
C TRP A 672 25.19 -13.27 12.03
N THR A 673 26.50 -13.41 12.13
CA THR A 673 27.41 -12.28 12.40
C THR A 673 27.92 -11.69 11.09
N VAL A 674 27.83 -10.39 10.97
CA VAL A 674 28.22 -9.60 9.81
C VAL A 674 29.27 -8.59 10.20
N GLU A 675 30.37 -8.55 9.47
CA GLU A 675 31.41 -7.52 9.58
C GLU A 675 31.46 -6.73 8.27
N LEU A 676 31.33 -5.42 8.35
CA LEU A 676 31.26 -4.54 7.16
C LEU A 676 32.05 -3.26 7.38
N LYS A 677 32.65 -2.77 6.30
CA LYS A 677 33.20 -1.40 6.24
C LYS A 677 32.08 -0.36 6.28
N PRO A 678 32.35 0.90 6.65
CA PRO A 678 31.39 1.98 6.51
C PRO A 678 30.84 2.07 5.08
N ARG A 679 29.54 2.38 4.94
CA ARG A 679 28.84 2.50 3.66
C ARG A 679 29.00 1.25 2.79
N SER A 680 28.74 0.08 3.37
CA SER A 680 28.78 -1.19 2.65
C SER A 680 27.61 -2.09 3.05
N PHE A 681 27.43 -3.19 2.33
CA PHE A 681 26.37 -4.13 2.56
C PHE A 681 26.83 -5.58 2.38
N GLN A 682 26.08 -6.51 2.96
CA GLN A 682 26.14 -7.93 2.66
C GLN A 682 24.76 -8.42 2.27
N LEU A 683 24.66 -9.18 1.19
CA LEU A 683 23.47 -9.91 0.80
C LEU A 683 23.83 -11.40 0.77
N VAL A 684 23.02 -12.21 1.46
CA VAL A 684 23.17 -13.66 1.48
C VAL A 684 21.87 -14.34 1.05
N PHE A 685 21.97 -15.33 0.21
CA PHE A 685 20.90 -16.28 -0.08
C PHE A 685 21.19 -17.58 0.66
N TYR A 686 20.17 -18.21 1.22
CA TYR A 686 20.31 -19.48 1.89
C TYR A 686 19.25 -20.48 1.45
N ARG A 687 19.59 -21.75 1.50
CA ARG A 687 18.63 -22.85 1.29
C ARG A 687 18.99 -24.04 2.18
N VAL A 688 17.96 -24.79 2.58
CA VAL A 688 18.17 -26.05 3.33
C VAL A 688 18.90 -27.03 2.41
N TYR A 689 19.92 -27.65 2.96
CA TYR A 689 20.79 -28.61 2.25
C TYR A 689 20.10 -29.98 2.11
#